data_9034a32f90205baa987dde53fd9b5657
#
_entry.id   9034a32f90205baa987dde53fd9b5657
#
_cell.length_a   1.000
_cell.length_b   1.000
_cell.length_c   1.000
_cell.angle_alpha   90.00
_cell.angle_beta   90.00
_cell.angle_gamma   90.00
#
_symmetry.space_group_name_H-M   'P 1'
#
loop_
_entity.id
_entity.type
_entity.pdbx_description
1 polymer ?
#
loop_
_entity_poly.entity_id
_entity_poly.type
_entity_poly.pdbx_seq_one_letter_code
_entity_poly.pdbx_strand_id
1 'polypeptide(L)'
;MNVELRIHGVAGASPGSVLYPGSDKPGKLLEDGVSGGVGFYRPDPQPTPGWIRQAYVWGGLTSGSKTRALWLLLLPFALVNIAFFMTPHRIVDGRERRKPLRKTVDSLQRLFALSLTATALFGFTGVYLNILAWQSAHTPFGGPLSWLSTLNANDISLRLSLSSLIPALALSLMWLLSTRTWKHTDQIPAPQGPPPSPGPLLNRRRMWNGGPPVGRLRSLHVAFGFTLIATTLTLADPHPWLLTAEAIIGATIVLTVALPQAATRKDPEAERERLLTTFCTTLRWAGLLVYGAALLVPLSGPGEQATPGPLPGFDPMVESVFWTQIALMVVVAIGVAILARGQEDASGDNRYGRALLGLAAPATMLIAWTYTAALAIGAAFIVAEMVGTPAFSRVDVPEAIVLPESFAWALYAVPIAVVMLIALALWLWLTYRRTARKINDLISSHYPRPEHERVSKAWAAAALTDRAQAVFATIALTAIGTLVLVGVIRTTQLTIKPWPPLVLAGAIILIVFVIALMVVGYAAYRLPSLRRTVGVLWDISTFWPRATHPFAPPCYSERVVPELITRVNHLIADGNTVVLSGHSQGSVIAAAVVLQLDPAARPSTRLLTHGSPLRRLYARYFPTYFDTTTLREVQNATPWNNLYRNSDPIGGPVATDIDQAVWDPVSPPPDSPIRGHIDYYVDDDYRTALNSLTTP
;
A
#
# COMPACT_ATOMS: atom_id res chain seq x y z
N MET A 1 -12.83 38.62 3.32
CA MET A 1 -14.02 37.71 3.32
C MET A 1 -13.60 36.38 3.91
N ASN A 2 -14.56 35.55 4.36
CA ASN A 2 -14.27 34.20 4.84
C ASN A 2 -14.42 33.20 3.70
N VAL A 3 -13.43 32.28 3.53
CA VAL A 3 -13.47 31.23 2.53
C VAL A 3 -13.52 29.87 3.24
N GLU A 4 -14.56 29.10 2.98
CA GLU A 4 -14.66 27.68 3.38
C GLU A 4 -14.09 26.83 2.24
N LEU A 5 -12.91 26.22 2.45
CA LEU A 5 -12.28 25.30 1.51
C LEU A 5 -12.44 23.86 1.99
N ARG A 6 -13.43 23.15 1.43
CA ARG A 6 -13.73 21.76 1.74
C ARG A 6 -12.74 20.82 1.04
N ILE A 7 -12.16 19.90 1.78
CA ILE A 7 -11.12 18.97 1.30
C ILE A 7 -11.64 17.55 1.45
N HIS A 8 -11.96 16.90 0.32
CA HIS A 8 -12.45 15.53 0.31
C HIS A 8 -12.22 14.86 -1.05
N GLY A 9 -12.05 13.53 -1.08
CA GLY A 9 -11.85 12.79 -2.33
C GLY A 9 -11.95 11.28 -2.17
N VAL A 10 -12.14 10.81 -0.93
CA VAL A 10 -12.21 9.38 -0.60
C VAL A 10 -13.40 8.73 -1.33
N ALA A 11 -13.23 7.46 -1.72
CA ALA A 11 -14.24 6.67 -2.44
C ALA A 11 -14.73 7.30 -3.75
N GLY A 12 -13.89 8.14 -4.39
CA GLY A 12 -14.26 8.82 -5.62
C GLY A 12 -15.35 9.86 -5.42
N ALA A 13 -15.33 10.58 -4.28
CA ALA A 13 -16.26 11.65 -4.00
C ALA A 13 -16.34 12.65 -5.17
N SER A 14 -17.53 13.04 -5.53
CA SER A 14 -17.78 14.01 -6.60
C SER A 14 -17.73 15.45 -6.05
N PRO A 15 -17.43 16.46 -6.89
CA PRO A 15 -17.53 17.86 -6.48
C PRO A 15 -18.90 18.23 -5.93
N GLY A 16 -19.96 17.69 -6.52
CA GLY A 16 -21.33 17.91 -6.10
C GLY A 16 -21.63 17.39 -4.70
N SER A 17 -21.18 16.17 -4.37
CA SER A 17 -21.39 15.57 -3.04
C SER A 17 -20.67 16.35 -1.92
N VAL A 18 -19.57 17.01 -2.24
CA VAL A 18 -18.79 17.81 -1.27
C VAL A 18 -19.38 19.23 -1.12
N LEU A 19 -19.80 19.84 -2.23
CA LEU A 19 -20.34 21.21 -2.22
C LEU A 19 -21.81 21.27 -1.77
N TYR A 20 -22.61 20.26 -2.14
CA TYR A 20 -24.04 20.18 -1.90
C TYR A 20 -24.41 18.83 -1.26
N PRO A 21 -24.10 18.62 0.02
CA PRO A 21 -24.41 17.36 0.70
C PRO A 21 -25.89 16.99 0.55
N GLY A 22 -26.18 15.74 0.19
CA GLY A 22 -27.53 15.27 -0.07
C GLY A 22 -28.10 15.65 -1.46
N SER A 23 -27.27 16.20 -2.37
CA SER A 23 -27.70 16.60 -3.71
C SER A 23 -26.61 16.21 -4.74
N ASP A 24 -27.04 15.79 -5.93
CA ASP A 24 -26.15 15.49 -7.08
C ASP A 24 -25.87 16.72 -7.98
N LYS A 25 -26.12 17.94 -7.48
CA LYS A 25 -25.84 19.15 -8.26
C LYS A 25 -24.35 19.22 -8.63
N PRO A 26 -24.01 19.47 -9.89
CA PRO A 26 -22.61 19.61 -10.29
C PRO A 26 -21.99 20.89 -9.70
N GLY A 27 -20.75 20.81 -9.22
CA GLY A 27 -19.96 21.99 -8.90
C GLY A 27 -19.35 22.60 -10.16
N LYS A 28 -19.19 23.93 -10.21
CA LYS A 28 -18.49 24.64 -11.28
C LYS A 28 -17.00 24.55 -11.04
N LEU A 29 -16.25 24.01 -12.02
CA LEU A 29 -14.79 23.94 -11.97
C LEU A 29 -14.23 25.37 -12.01
N LEU A 30 -13.23 25.66 -11.17
CA LEU A 30 -12.42 26.88 -11.26
C LEU A 30 -11.38 26.72 -12.36
N GLU A 31 -11.01 27.82 -13.03
CA GLU A 31 -10.26 27.84 -14.31
C GLU A 31 -8.93 27.07 -14.33
N ASP A 32 -8.30 26.90 -13.19
CA ASP A 32 -7.03 26.16 -13.05
C ASP A 32 -7.20 24.65 -12.75
N GLY A 33 -8.43 24.14 -12.86
CA GLY A 33 -8.75 22.75 -12.55
C GLY A 33 -8.36 21.80 -13.66
N VAL A 34 -7.47 20.88 -13.35
CA VAL A 34 -7.03 19.83 -14.25
C VAL A 34 -8.16 18.82 -14.52
N SER A 35 -8.28 18.40 -15.78
CA SER A 35 -9.24 17.40 -16.23
C SER A 35 -9.25 16.10 -15.42
N GLY A 36 -10.40 15.44 -15.34
CA GLY A 36 -10.52 14.09 -14.75
C GLY A 36 -11.10 14.01 -13.34
N GLY A 37 -11.87 15.01 -12.90
CA GLY A 37 -12.53 14.98 -11.58
C GLY A 37 -11.59 15.30 -10.41
N VAL A 38 -10.49 16.01 -10.68
CA VAL A 38 -9.53 16.51 -9.69
C VAL A 38 -9.40 18.01 -9.82
N GLY A 39 -9.40 18.75 -8.72
CA GLY A 39 -9.20 20.19 -8.73
C GLY A 39 -10.11 20.95 -7.78
N PHE A 40 -10.17 22.27 -8.01
CA PHE A 40 -10.97 23.21 -7.21
C PHE A 40 -12.32 23.47 -7.88
N TYR A 41 -13.37 23.42 -7.09
CA TYR A 41 -14.76 23.62 -7.52
C TYR A 41 -15.44 24.63 -6.61
N ARG A 42 -16.45 25.32 -7.15
CA ARG A 42 -17.31 26.20 -6.38
C ARG A 42 -18.79 25.91 -6.65
N PRO A 43 -19.68 26.19 -5.71
CA PRO A 43 -21.11 26.20 -5.99
C PRO A 43 -21.50 27.40 -6.89
N ASP A 44 -22.55 27.25 -7.66
CA ASP A 44 -23.11 28.30 -8.46
C ASP A 44 -24.65 28.25 -8.33
N PRO A 45 -25.31 29.27 -7.71
CA PRO A 45 -24.71 30.38 -6.97
C PRO A 45 -24.10 30.01 -5.61
N GLN A 46 -23.35 30.94 -4.99
CA GLN A 46 -22.80 30.76 -3.64
C GLN A 46 -23.95 30.64 -2.63
N PRO A 47 -23.96 29.64 -1.73
CA PRO A 47 -25.09 29.31 -0.89
C PRO A 47 -25.28 30.24 0.31
N THR A 48 -24.25 31.00 0.71
CA THR A 48 -24.23 31.77 1.94
C THR A 48 -23.68 33.17 1.70
N PRO A 49 -24.44 34.26 1.94
CA PRO A 49 -23.92 35.61 1.86
C PRO A 49 -22.73 35.81 2.82
N GLY A 50 -21.69 36.52 2.37
CA GLY A 50 -20.50 36.81 3.17
C GLY A 50 -19.44 35.68 3.23
N TRP A 51 -19.78 34.51 2.73
CA TRP A 51 -18.86 33.37 2.64
C TRP A 51 -18.62 32.96 1.18
N ILE A 52 -17.37 32.61 0.88
CA ILE A 52 -17.00 31.94 -0.37
C ILE A 52 -16.80 30.47 -0.05
N ARG A 53 -17.63 29.59 -0.64
CA ARG A 53 -17.43 28.15 -0.52
C ARG A 53 -16.67 27.63 -1.75
N GLN A 54 -15.66 26.81 -1.47
CA GLN A 54 -14.92 26.06 -2.49
C GLN A 54 -14.72 24.62 -2.01
N ALA A 55 -14.47 23.71 -2.94
CA ALA A 55 -14.08 22.33 -2.63
C ALA A 55 -12.85 21.94 -3.45
N TYR A 56 -11.93 21.24 -2.83
CA TYR A 56 -10.88 20.50 -3.51
C TYR A 56 -11.20 19.01 -3.46
N VAL A 57 -11.26 18.40 -4.64
CA VAL A 57 -11.62 16.98 -4.78
C VAL A 57 -10.51 16.25 -5.55
N TRP A 58 -10.08 15.08 -5.03
CA TRP A 58 -9.04 14.26 -5.67
C TRP A 58 -9.50 12.85 -6.05
N GLY A 59 -10.78 12.51 -5.87
CA GLY A 59 -11.30 11.15 -6.09
C GLY A 59 -11.03 10.57 -7.48
N GLY A 60 -10.82 11.42 -8.48
CA GLY A 60 -10.38 11.00 -9.82
C GLY A 60 -8.98 10.38 -9.86
N LEU A 61 -8.10 10.68 -8.89
CA LEU A 61 -6.74 10.09 -8.83
C LEU A 61 -6.77 8.63 -8.38
N THR A 62 -7.68 8.26 -7.49
CA THR A 62 -7.75 6.93 -6.86
C THR A 62 -8.85 6.04 -7.46
N SER A 63 -9.99 6.62 -7.87
CA SER A 63 -11.19 5.88 -8.31
C SER A 63 -11.68 6.23 -9.72
N GLY A 64 -11.14 7.28 -10.35
CA GLY A 64 -11.69 7.83 -11.60
C GLY A 64 -11.47 6.97 -12.85
N SER A 65 -10.43 6.15 -12.92
CA SER A 65 -10.09 5.35 -14.10
C SER A 65 -10.33 3.86 -13.88
N LYS A 66 -10.88 3.18 -14.91
CA LYS A 66 -11.06 1.72 -14.92
C LYS A 66 -9.74 0.96 -14.68
N THR A 67 -8.61 1.49 -15.15
CA THR A 67 -7.29 0.87 -14.98
C THR A 67 -6.85 0.81 -13.51
N ARG A 68 -7.48 1.57 -12.59
CA ARG A 68 -7.21 1.49 -11.15
C ARG A 68 -7.56 0.13 -10.54
N ALA A 69 -8.47 -0.62 -11.17
CA ALA A 69 -8.77 -1.99 -10.76
C ALA A 69 -7.54 -2.91 -10.85
N LEU A 70 -6.65 -2.70 -11.82
CA LEU A 70 -5.41 -3.47 -11.98
C LEU A 70 -4.39 -3.20 -10.86
N TRP A 71 -4.55 -2.12 -10.10
CA TRP A 71 -3.67 -1.83 -8.97
C TRP A 71 -3.78 -2.88 -7.85
N LEU A 72 -4.85 -3.68 -7.82
CA LEU A 72 -4.94 -4.80 -6.88
C LEU A 72 -3.73 -5.75 -6.98
N LEU A 73 -3.18 -5.94 -8.16
CA LEU A 73 -1.95 -6.71 -8.37
C LEU A 73 -0.70 -6.00 -7.81
N LEU A 74 -0.77 -4.68 -7.65
CA LEU A 74 0.33 -3.84 -7.13
C LEU A 74 0.19 -3.54 -5.62
N LEU A 75 -0.86 -4.06 -4.98
CA LEU A 75 -1.15 -3.82 -3.56
C LEU A 75 0.04 -4.17 -2.64
N PRO A 76 0.74 -5.31 -2.80
CA PRO A 76 1.86 -5.63 -1.93
C PRO A 76 3.00 -4.60 -2.03
N PHE A 77 3.22 -4.01 -3.19
CA PHE A 77 4.20 -2.95 -3.39
C PHE A 77 3.79 -1.64 -2.69
N ALA A 78 2.50 -1.34 -2.66
CA ALA A 78 1.97 -0.23 -1.87
C ALA A 78 2.12 -0.47 -0.37
N LEU A 79 1.84 -1.69 0.11
CA LEU A 79 1.99 -2.06 1.52
C LEU A 79 3.43 -1.91 2.03
N VAL A 80 4.43 -2.30 1.24
CA VAL A 80 5.84 -2.12 1.63
C VAL A 80 6.23 -0.63 1.69
N ASN A 81 5.67 0.21 0.82
CA ASN A 81 5.85 1.65 0.93
C ASN A 81 5.21 2.23 2.20
N ILE A 82 4.01 1.78 2.57
CA ILE A 82 3.36 2.18 3.82
C ILE A 82 4.20 1.76 5.02
N ALA A 83 4.72 0.53 5.02
CA ALA A 83 5.55 -0.01 6.09
C ALA A 83 6.78 0.87 6.39
N PHE A 84 7.37 1.48 5.37
CA PHE A 84 8.45 2.45 5.56
C PHE A 84 8.04 3.61 6.47
N PHE A 85 6.85 4.18 6.26
CA PHE A 85 6.34 5.29 7.06
C PHE A 85 5.83 4.86 8.46
N MET A 86 5.50 3.59 8.63
CA MET A 86 5.15 3.01 9.95
C MET A 86 6.37 2.79 10.84
N THR A 87 7.60 2.84 10.27
CA THR A 87 8.83 2.60 11.04
C THR A 87 9.11 3.74 12.00
N PRO A 88 9.31 3.46 13.31
CA PRO A 88 9.54 4.50 14.30
C PRO A 88 10.81 5.32 14.04
N HIS A 89 10.72 6.63 14.24
CA HIS A 89 11.85 7.54 14.34
C HIS A 89 11.88 8.15 15.73
N ARG A 90 12.98 8.12 16.40
CA ARG A 90 13.12 8.79 17.70
C ARG A 90 13.76 10.17 17.51
N ILE A 91 12.94 11.20 17.58
CA ILE A 91 13.39 12.60 17.59
C ILE A 91 13.33 13.07 19.04
N VAL A 92 14.46 13.52 19.58
CA VAL A 92 14.58 14.11 20.93
C VAL A 92 15.34 15.41 20.79
N ASP A 93 14.79 16.51 21.29
CA ASP A 93 15.37 17.86 21.19
C ASP A 93 15.74 18.25 19.74
N GLY A 94 14.87 17.93 18.78
CA GLY A 94 15.08 18.20 17.36
C GLY A 94 16.15 17.33 16.68
N ARG A 95 16.80 16.40 17.41
CA ARG A 95 17.83 15.49 16.89
C ARG A 95 17.31 14.07 16.75
N GLU A 96 17.53 13.47 15.60
CA GLU A 96 17.18 12.08 15.34
C GLU A 96 18.16 11.15 16.10
N ARG A 97 17.67 10.50 17.15
CA ARG A 97 18.43 9.47 17.88
C ARG A 97 18.42 8.15 17.11
N ARG A 98 19.53 7.38 17.22
CA ARG A 98 19.71 6.09 16.52
C ARG A 98 19.62 6.21 14.99
N LYS A 99 19.97 7.37 14.44
CA LYS A 99 19.99 7.62 12.99
C LYS A 99 20.72 6.55 12.16
N PRO A 100 21.88 5.99 12.57
CA PRO A 100 22.53 4.92 11.83
C PRO A 100 21.64 3.68 11.72
N LEU A 101 21.05 3.21 12.85
CA LEU A 101 20.14 2.06 12.87
C LEU A 101 18.94 2.31 11.96
N ARG A 102 18.35 3.52 12.01
CA ARG A 102 17.25 3.87 11.11
C ARG A 102 17.64 3.75 9.63
N LYS A 103 18.81 4.26 9.24
CA LYS A 103 19.31 4.14 7.86
C LYS A 103 19.51 2.69 7.44
N THR A 104 20.00 1.84 8.36
CA THR A 104 20.13 0.40 8.12
C THR A 104 18.77 -0.25 7.90
N VAL A 105 17.79 0.02 8.76
CA VAL A 105 16.42 -0.49 8.61
C VAL A 105 15.81 -0.04 7.27
N ASP A 106 15.98 1.23 6.88
CA ASP A 106 15.54 1.76 5.59
C ASP A 106 16.16 1.01 4.40
N SER A 107 17.45 0.69 4.49
CA SER A 107 18.16 -0.07 3.47
C SER A 107 17.65 -1.51 3.37
N LEU A 108 17.43 -2.16 4.51
CA LEU A 108 16.88 -3.53 4.56
C LEU A 108 15.44 -3.57 4.04
N GLN A 109 14.61 -2.56 4.31
CA GLN A 109 13.27 -2.45 3.74
C GLN A 109 13.28 -2.30 2.22
N ARG A 110 14.26 -1.57 1.65
CA ARG A 110 14.44 -1.48 0.20
C ARG A 110 14.91 -2.80 -0.41
N LEU A 111 15.83 -3.50 0.24
CA LEU A 111 16.24 -4.85 -0.19
C LEU A 111 15.08 -5.84 -0.13
N PHE A 112 14.27 -5.77 0.91
CA PHE A 112 13.04 -6.56 0.99
C PHE A 112 12.05 -6.19 -0.14
N ALA A 113 11.88 -4.91 -0.45
CA ALA A 113 11.07 -4.47 -1.59
C ALA A 113 11.60 -5.01 -2.93
N LEU A 114 12.93 -5.02 -3.12
CA LEU A 114 13.55 -5.63 -4.30
C LEU A 114 13.27 -7.14 -4.37
N SER A 115 13.35 -7.85 -3.26
CA SER A 115 13.05 -9.29 -3.20
C SER A 115 11.59 -9.61 -3.47
N LEU A 116 10.64 -8.70 -3.16
CA LEU A 116 9.24 -8.84 -3.58
C LEU A 116 9.08 -8.76 -5.10
N THR A 117 9.92 -7.97 -5.80
CA THR A 117 9.97 -8.01 -7.27
C THR A 117 10.39 -9.40 -7.76
N ALA A 118 11.36 -10.04 -7.09
CA ALA A 118 11.75 -11.43 -7.41
C ALA A 118 10.56 -12.38 -7.20
N THR A 119 9.88 -12.35 -6.05
CA THR A 119 8.72 -13.22 -5.78
C THR A 119 7.61 -13.05 -6.82
N ALA A 120 7.30 -11.79 -7.19
CA ALA A 120 6.32 -11.53 -8.24
C ALA A 120 6.76 -12.11 -9.60
N LEU A 121 8.03 -11.96 -9.96
CA LEU A 121 8.57 -12.53 -11.20
C LEU A 121 8.66 -14.06 -11.17
N PHE A 122 8.92 -14.68 -10.02
CA PHE A 122 8.86 -16.15 -9.88
C PHE A 122 7.46 -16.70 -10.14
N GLY A 123 6.40 -15.93 -9.86
CA GLY A 123 5.05 -16.30 -10.30
C GLY A 123 4.97 -16.43 -11.82
N PHE A 124 5.56 -15.50 -12.57
CA PHE A 124 5.59 -15.53 -14.03
C PHE A 124 6.61 -16.53 -14.58
N THR A 125 7.87 -16.52 -14.12
CA THR A 125 8.90 -17.43 -14.62
C THR A 125 8.60 -18.88 -14.21
N GLY A 126 8.02 -19.10 -13.02
CA GLY A 126 7.58 -20.42 -12.58
C GLY A 126 6.49 -20.99 -13.48
N VAL A 127 5.49 -20.19 -13.83
CA VAL A 127 4.42 -20.61 -14.73
C VAL A 127 4.94 -20.81 -16.16
N TYR A 128 5.57 -19.79 -16.74
CA TYR A 128 5.85 -19.78 -18.18
C TYR A 128 7.14 -20.49 -18.56
N LEU A 129 8.21 -20.39 -17.76
CA LEU A 129 9.48 -21.07 -18.07
C LEU A 129 9.55 -22.45 -17.44
N ASN A 130 9.31 -22.55 -16.11
CA ASN A 130 9.47 -23.83 -15.42
C ASN A 130 8.34 -24.83 -15.75
N ILE A 131 7.06 -24.43 -15.65
CA ILE A 131 5.95 -25.35 -15.87
C ILE A 131 5.67 -25.50 -17.37
N LEU A 132 5.29 -24.41 -18.07
CA LEU A 132 4.80 -24.50 -19.45
C LEU A 132 5.90 -24.72 -20.50
N ALA A 133 7.10 -24.17 -20.34
CA ALA A 133 8.16 -24.37 -21.34
C ALA A 133 8.99 -25.62 -21.06
N TRP A 134 9.41 -25.83 -19.80
CA TRP A 134 10.35 -26.89 -19.45
C TRP A 134 9.66 -28.22 -19.10
N GLN A 135 8.87 -28.27 -18.00
CA GLN A 135 8.34 -29.53 -17.48
C GLN A 135 7.31 -30.17 -18.43
N SER A 136 6.48 -29.35 -19.06
CA SER A 136 5.47 -29.85 -20.01
C SER A 136 6.02 -30.12 -21.42
N ALA A 137 7.34 -30.02 -21.64
CA ALA A 137 7.96 -30.31 -22.93
C ALA A 137 7.74 -31.78 -23.36
N HIS A 138 7.69 -32.68 -22.38
CA HIS A 138 7.54 -34.13 -22.59
C HIS A 138 6.12 -34.66 -22.34
N THR A 139 5.21 -33.80 -21.87
CA THR A 139 3.80 -34.17 -21.63
C THR A 139 2.93 -33.52 -22.69
N PRO A 140 2.12 -34.29 -23.44
CA PRO A 140 1.17 -33.72 -24.36
C PRO A 140 0.14 -32.90 -23.55
N PHE A 141 -0.10 -31.66 -23.96
CA PHE A 141 -1.11 -30.83 -23.34
C PHE A 141 -2.51 -31.44 -23.58
N GLY A 142 -3.24 -31.72 -22.49
CA GLY A 142 -4.65 -32.05 -22.53
C GLY A 142 -5.57 -30.82 -22.48
N GLY A 143 -6.84 -31.01 -22.81
CA GLY A 143 -7.88 -30.01 -22.63
C GLY A 143 -7.68 -28.70 -23.40
N PRO A 144 -8.03 -27.55 -22.84
CA PRO A 144 -8.02 -26.24 -23.51
C PRO A 144 -6.65 -25.76 -24.01
N LEU A 145 -5.56 -26.35 -23.53
CA LEU A 145 -4.20 -25.99 -23.90
C LEU A 145 -3.55 -26.94 -24.90
N SER A 146 -4.29 -27.89 -25.43
CA SER A 146 -3.79 -28.88 -26.41
C SER A 146 -3.12 -28.25 -27.64
N TRP A 147 -3.51 -27.02 -28.03
CA TRP A 147 -2.88 -26.29 -29.12
C TRP A 147 -1.40 -25.92 -28.83
N LEU A 148 -0.99 -25.81 -27.55
CA LEU A 148 0.40 -25.55 -27.18
C LEU A 148 1.33 -26.74 -27.48
N SER A 149 0.78 -27.96 -27.58
CA SER A 149 1.54 -29.17 -27.95
C SER A 149 2.03 -29.14 -29.40
N THR A 150 1.43 -28.27 -30.25
CA THR A 150 1.86 -28.07 -31.64
C THR A 150 3.17 -27.24 -31.72
N LEU A 151 3.58 -26.54 -30.65
CA LEU A 151 4.89 -25.92 -30.55
C LEU A 151 5.91 -27.04 -30.34
N ASN A 152 6.69 -27.31 -31.38
CA ASN A 152 7.59 -28.45 -31.51
C ASN A 152 8.43 -28.69 -30.25
N ALA A 153 8.26 -29.87 -29.61
CA ALA A 153 8.96 -30.23 -28.38
C ALA A 153 10.49 -30.38 -28.58
N ASN A 154 10.93 -30.41 -29.83
CA ASN A 154 12.33 -30.65 -30.20
C ASN A 154 13.24 -29.41 -30.07
N ASP A 155 12.67 -28.20 -29.84
CA ASP A 155 13.45 -26.97 -29.66
C ASP A 155 13.08 -26.31 -28.34
N ILE A 156 13.68 -26.84 -27.25
CA ILE A 156 13.46 -26.34 -25.90
C ILE A 156 13.97 -24.90 -25.74
N SER A 157 15.07 -24.54 -26.45
CA SER A 157 15.67 -23.22 -26.42
C SER A 157 14.71 -22.18 -26.98
N LEU A 158 14.05 -22.47 -28.11
CA LEU A 158 13.03 -21.59 -28.70
C LEU A 158 11.80 -21.46 -27.77
N ARG A 159 11.34 -22.59 -27.19
CA ARG A 159 10.20 -22.57 -26.25
C ARG A 159 10.48 -21.68 -25.04
N LEU A 160 11.65 -21.82 -24.41
CA LEU A 160 12.08 -21.00 -23.27
C LEU A 160 12.21 -19.54 -23.64
N SER A 161 12.85 -19.25 -24.79
CA SER A 161 13.03 -17.88 -25.28
C SER A 161 11.68 -17.20 -25.52
N LEU A 162 10.74 -17.83 -26.21
CA LEU A 162 9.40 -17.30 -26.47
C LEU A 162 8.60 -17.14 -25.17
N SER A 163 8.65 -18.12 -24.28
CA SER A 163 7.95 -18.08 -22.99
C SER A 163 8.48 -16.99 -22.08
N SER A 164 9.77 -16.64 -22.15
CA SER A 164 10.39 -15.58 -21.36
C SER A 164 9.91 -14.17 -21.74
N LEU A 165 9.35 -14.01 -22.93
CA LEU A 165 8.78 -12.73 -23.37
C LEU A 165 7.59 -12.31 -22.48
N ILE A 166 6.86 -13.26 -21.89
CA ILE A 166 5.70 -12.93 -21.03
C ILE A 166 6.11 -12.30 -19.72
N PRO A 167 7.02 -12.86 -18.89
CA PRO A 167 7.53 -12.17 -17.70
C PRO A 167 8.25 -10.87 -18.05
N ALA A 168 8.97 -10.80 -19.19
CA ALA A 168 9.59 -9.57 -19.65
C ALA A 168 8.56 -8.50 -20.02
N LEU A 169 7.46 -8.88 -20.67
CA LEU A 169 6.33 -8.00 -20.96
C LEU A 169 5.63 -7.52 -19.69
N ALA A 170 5.40 -8.42 -18.73
CA ALA A 170 4.79 -8.07 -17.44
C ALA A 170 5.64 -7.04 -16.69
N LEU A 171 6.96 -7.24 -16.63
CA LEU A 171 7.90 -6.29 -16.03
C LEU A 171 7.90 -4.94 -16.79
N SER A 172 7.92 -4.98 -18.12
CA SER A 172 7.87 -3.78 -18.97
C SER A 172 6.57 -3.01 -18.79
N LEU A 173 5.44 -3.71 -18.63
CA LEU A 173 4.14 -3.12 -18.35
C LEU A 173 4.13 -2.43 -16.97
N MET A 174 4.64 -3.09 -15.93
CA MET A 174 4.79 -2.48 -14.60
C MET A 174 5.68 -1.22 -14.66
N TRP A 175 6.77 -1.28 -15.40
CA TRP A 175 7.64 -0.12 -15.64
C TRP A 175 6.89 1.00 -16.35
N LEU A 176 6.18 0.70 -17.43
CA LEU A 176 5.44 1.69 -18.23
C LEU A 176 4.31 2.35 -17.44
N LEU A 177 3.55 1.56 -16.67
CA LEU A 177 2.48 2.06 -15.80
C LEU A 177 3.05 2.98 -14.72
N SER A 178 4.16 2.60 -14.11
CA SER A 178 4.85 3.42 -13.12
C SER A 178 5.36 4.75 -13.67
N THR A 179 5.86 4.78 -14.93
CA THR A 179 6.33 6.02 -15.57
C THR A 179 5.21 6.94 -16.01
N ARG A 180 4.13 6.41 -16.55
CA ARG A 180 3.00 7.22 -17.02
C ARG A 180 2.33 7.97 -15.89
N THR A 181 2.10 7.31 -14.79
CA THR A 181 1.50 7.93 -13.61
C THR A 181 2.44 8.95 -12.97
N TRP A 182 3.75 8.71 -12.99
CA TRP A 182 4.76 9.61 -12.44
C TRP A 182 4.83 10.95 -13.20
N LYS A 183 4.88 10.93 -14.54
CA LYS A 183 4.95 12.14 -15.36
C LYS A 183 3.80 13.12 -15.15
N HIS A 184 2.65 12.64 -14.69
CA HIS A 184 1.46 13.48 -14.46
C HIS A 184 1.44 14.11 -13.06
N THR A 185 2.11 13.50 -12.08
CA THR A 185 2.04 13.89 -10.67
C THR A 185 3.25 14.74 -10.22
N ASP A 186 4.41 14.58 -10.86
CA ASP A 186 5.68 15.18 -10.41
C ASP A 186 6.04 16.51 -11.10
N GLN A 187 5.13 17.11 -11.86
CA GLN A 187 5.40 18.38 -12.56
C GLN A 187 5.21 19.63 -11.69
N ILE A 188 4.76 19.45 -10.44
CA ILE A 188 4.60 20.59 -9.51
C ILE A 188 5.97 20.91 -8.89
N PRO A 189 6.50 22.13 -9.10
CA PRO A 189 7.77 22.53 -8.51
C PRO A 189 7.73 22.42 -6.99
N ALA A 190 8.84 21.97 -6.40
CA ALA A 190 8.98 22.02 -4.95
C ALA A 190 8.87 23.48 -4.47
N PRO A 191 8.19 23.75 -3.33
CA PRO A 191 8.09 25.09 -2.77
C PRO A 191 9.49 25.71 -2.60
N GLN A 192 9.68 26.91 -3.14
CA GLN A 192 10.92 27.66 -3.01
C GLN A 192 10.94 28.46 -1.69
N GLY A 193 12.10 28.56 -1.03
CA GLY A 193 12.31 29.35 0.18
C GLY A 193 13.17 28.62 1.24
N PRO A 194 13.58 29.27 2.34
CA PRO A 194 14.35 28.62 3.40
C PRO A 194 13.56 27.47 4.04
N PRO A 195 14.22 26.37 4.46
CA PRO A 195 13.53 25.30 5.17
C PRO A 195 12.91 25.88 6.45
N PRO A 196 11.67 25.50 6.81
CA PRO A 196 11.12 25.86 8.11
C PRO A 196 12.02 25.29 9.21
N SER A 197 12.00 25.95 10.37
CA SER A 197 12.74 25.57 11.60
C SER A 197 12.64 24.07 11.88
N PRO A 198 13.57 23.48 12.65
CA PRO A 198 13.47 22.07 13.00
C PRO A 198 12.10 21.79 13.62
N GLY A 199 11.27 21.04 12.90
CA GLY A 199 9.87 20.72 13.21
C GLY A 199 9.53 19.30 12.80
N PRO A 200 8.24 18.90 12.82
CA PRO A 200 7.77 17.58 12.44
C PRO A 200 8.28 17.16 11.05
N LEU A 201 8.38 15.86 10.84
CA LEU A 201 8.83 15.34 9.54
C LEU A 201 7.92 15.75 8.37
N LEU A 202 6.63 15.95 8.64
CA LEU A 202 5.66 16.45 7.66
C LEU A 202 5.95 17.87 7.17
N ASN A 203 6.68 18.65 7.99
CA ASN A 203 7.09 20.02 7.67
C ASN A 203 8.27 20.07 6.66
N ARG A 204 8.89 18.95 6.35
CA ARG A 204 10.00 18.88 5.40
C ARG A 204 9.50 19.22 4.00
N ARG A 205 10.00 20.28 3.38
CA ARG A 205 9.57 20.80 2.05
C ARG A 205 9.52 19.76 0.94
N ARG A 206 10.45 18.79 0.96
CA ARG A 206 10.51 17.72 -0.03
C ARG A 206 9.77 16.45 0.39
N MET A 207 8.95 16.51 1.45
CA MET A 207 8.14 15.37 1.87
C MET A 207 7.22 14.92 0.74
N TRP A 208 6.62 15.86 0.03
CA TRP A 208 5.66 15.62 -1.04
C TRP A 208 6.26 15.75 -2.45
N ASN A 209 7.58 15.56 -2.59
CA ASN A 209 8.28 15.59 -3.88
C ASN A 209 9.24 14.39 -3.97
N GLY A 210 8.73 13.25 -4.46
CA GLY A 210 9.44 11.96 -4.48
C GLY A 210 10.09 11.57 -5.81
N GLY A 211 10.00 12.41 -6.84
CA GLY A 211 10.34 12.06 -8.22
C GLY A 211 11.71 11.41 -8.45
N PRO A 212 12.83 12.09 -8.22
CA PRO A 212 14.15 11.58 -8.59
C PRO A 212 14.54 10.25 -7.90
N PRO A 213 14.30 10.06 -6.56
CA PRO A 213 14.58 8.79 -5.90
C PRO A 213 13.78 7.62 -6.46
N VAL A 214 12.49 7.85 -6.78
CA VAL A 214 11.62 6.82 -7.38
C VAL A 214 12.13 6.42 -8.76
N GLY A 215 12.64 7.36 -9.57
CA GLY A 215 13.25 7.09 -10.88
C GLY A 215 14.46 6.16 -10.78
N ARG A 216 15.35 6.39 -9.79
CA ARG A 216 16.52 5.55 -9.54
C ARG A 216 16.12 4.13 -9.09
N LEU A 217 15.28 4.03 -8.06
CA LEU A 217 14.78 2.74 -7.57
C LEU A 217 14.08 1.96 -8.68
N ARG A 218 13.29 2.63 -9.53
CA ARG A 218 12.63 1.99 -10.66
C ARG A 218 13.62 1.44 -11.68
N SER A 219 14.67 2.19 -12.01
CA SER A 219 15.74 1.69 -12.89
C SER A 219 16.39 0.44 -12.33
N LEU A 220 16.66 0.40 -11.01
CA LEU A 220 17.26 -0.74 -10.33
C LEU A 220 16.32 -1.96 -10.28
N HIS A 221 15.02 -1.78 -9.99
CA HIS A 221 14.04 -2.88 -9.99
C HIS A 221 13.82 -3.46 -11.39
N VAL A 222 13.81 -2.62 -12.42
CA VAL A 222 13.71 -3.06 -13.82
C VAL A 222 14.96 -3.83 -14.23
N ALA A 223 16.16 -3.30 -13.91
CA ALA A 223 17.44 -3.99 -14.15
C ALA A 223 17.46 -5.37 -13.49
N PHE A 224 17.09 -5.42 -12.20
CA PHE A 224 17.03 -6.65 -11.42
C PHE A 224 16.06 -7.67 -12.04
N GLY A 225 14.87 -7.21 -12.45
CA GLY A 225 13.88 -8.09 -13.06
C GLY A 225 14.34 -8.70 -14.37
N PHE A 226 14.94 -7.92 -15.28
CA PHE A 226 15.51 -8.46 -16.51
C PHE A 226 16.69 -9.40 -16.26
N THR A 227 17.57 -9.08 -15.31
CA THR A 227 18.66 -9.96 -14.90
C THR A 227 18.14 -11.29 -14.32
N LEU A 228 17.07 -11.26 -13.50
CA LEU A 228 16.46 -12.45 -12.94
C LEU A 228 15.85 -13.37 -14.02
N ILE A 229 15.16 -12.78 -15.01
CA ILE A 229 14.62 -13.54 -16.15
C ILE A 229 15.76 -14.12 -16.98
N ALA A 230 16.82 -13.35 -17.22
CA ALA A 230 18.02 -13.82 -17.90
C ALA A 230 18.64 -15.01 -17.17
N THR A 231 18.88 -14.90 -15.86
CA THR A 231 19.45 -15.99 -15.04
C THR A 231 18.58 -17.25 -15.11
N THR A 232 17.24 -17.10 -15.09
CA THR A 232 16.34 -18.26 -15.23
C THR A 232 16.51 -18.95 -16.58
N LEU A 233 16.73 -18.22 -17.67
CA LEU A 233 17.03 -18.78 -19.00
C LEU A 233 18.41 -19.46 -19.04
N THR A 234 19.42 -18.75 -18.56
CA THR A 234 20.82 -19.23 -18.58
C THR A 234 21.03 -20.47 -17.72
N LEU A 235 20.23 -20.68 -16.67
CA LEU A 235 20.26 -21.90 -15.86
C LEU A 235 19.76 -23.15 -16.61
N ALA A 236 18.94 -22.99 -17.63
CA ALA A 236 18.48 -24.09 -18.49
C ALA A 236 19.58 -24.58 -19.45
N ASP A 237 20.42 -23.66 -19.91
CA ASP A 237 21.59 -23.90 -20.77
C ASP A 237 22.77 -23.05 -20.27
N PRO A 238 23.59 -23.57 -19.32
CA PRO A 238 24.56 -22.78 -18.59
C PRO A 238 25.75 -22.30 -19.44
N HIS A 239 25.88 -20.99 -19.60
CA HIS A 239 27.03 -20.33 -20.19
C HIS A 239 27.80 -19.57 -19.11
N PRO A 240 29.05 -20.01 -18.70
CA PRO A 240 29.77 -19.45 -17.55
C PRO A 240 30.01 -17.94 -17.62
N TRP A 241 30.31 -17.40 -18.80
CA TRP A 241 30.52 -15.96 -18.98
C TRP A 241 29.22 -15.16 -18.77
N LEU A 242 28.07 -15.68 -19.19
CA LEU A 242 26.77 -15.02 -19.05
C LEU A 242 26.32 -15.07 -17.59
N LEU A 243 26.40 -16.23 -16.92
CA LEU A 243 26.14 -16.36 -15.49
C LEU A 243 27.01 -15.40 -14.65
N THR A 244 28.28 -15.24 -15.04
CA THR A 244 29.20 -14.31 -14.37
C THR A 244 28.75 -12.85 -14.56
N ALA A 245 28.36 -12.46 -15.76
CA ALA A 245 27.84 -11.12 -16.06
C ALA A 245 26.54 -10.85 -15.27
N GLU A 246 25.61 -11.80 -15.25
CA GLU A 246 24.36 -11.73 -14.49
C GLU A 246 24.61 -11.57 -12.98
N ALA A 247 25.54 -12.37 -12.43
CA ALA A 247 25.91 -12.30 -11.02
C ALA A 247 26.53 -10.93 -10.65
N ILE A 248 27.44 -10.40 -11.49
CA ILE A 248 28.04 -9.08 -11.28
C ILE A 248 26.99 -7.97 -11.33
N ILE A 249 26.11 -7.99 -12.33
CA ILE A 249 25.04 -7.00 -12.48
C ILE A 249 24.06 -7.10 -11.30
N GLY A 250 23.62 -8.31 -10.95
CA GLY A 250 22.72 -8.56 -9.83
C GLY A 250 23.31 -8.08 -8.49
N ALA A 251 24.56 -8.43 -8.20
CA ALA A 251 25.26 -7.97 -6.99
C ALA A 251 25.39 -6.44 -6.96
N THR A 252 25.74 -5.83 -8.08
CA THR A 252 25.83 -4.36 -8.19
C THR A 252 24.49 -3.67 -7.92
N ILE A 253 23.38 -4.23 -8.43
CA ILE A 253 22.04 -3.73 -8.19
C ILE A 253 21.68 -3.83 -6.70
N VAL A 254 21.90 -5.01 -6.09
CA VAL A 254 21.62 -5.25 -4.66
C VAL A 254 22.40 -4.27 -3.78
N LEU A 255 23.71 -4.11 -4.02
CA LEU A 255 24.55 -3.16 -3.30
C LEU A 255 24.07 -1.71 -3.48
N THR A 256 23.68 -1.33 -4.71
CA THR A 256 23.20 0.02 -5.00
C THR A 256 21.87 0.32 -4.31
N VAL A 257 20.92 -0.63 -4.27
CA VAL A 257 19.65 -0.50 -3.56
C VAL A 257 19.87 -0.37 -2.04
N ALA A 258 20.85 -1.07 -1.51
CA ALA A 258 21.23 -0.98 -0.09
C ALA A 258 21.77 0.41 0.29
N LEU A 259 22.37 1.15 -0.64
CA LEU A 259 22.91 2.47 -0.36
C LEU A 259 21.81 3.47 0.01
N PRO A 260 21.96 4.24 1.13
CA PRO A 260 21.01 5.28 1.49
C PRO A 260 20.81 6.34 0.38
N GLN A 261 21.83 6.59 -0.42
CA GLN A 261 21.83 7.57 -1.50
C GLN A 261 20.83 7.22 -2.62
N ALA A 262 20.55 5.93 -2.84
CA ALA A 262 19.59 5.50 -3.86
C ALA A 262 18.19 6.08 -3.65
N ALA A 263 17.80 6.28 -2.38
CA ALA A 263 16.49 6.82 -1.99
C ALA A 263 16.53 8.24 -1.39
N THR A 264 17.68 8.92 -1.41
CA THR A 264 17.81 10.26 -0.82
C THR A 264 17.11 11.32 -1.69
N ARG A 265 16.30 12.17 -1.05
CA ARG A 265 15.60 13.30 -1.65
C ARG A 265 16.46 14.57 -1.54
N LYS A 266 17.63 14.57 -2.16
CA LYS A 266 18.50 15.76 -2.26
C LYS A 266 18.21 16.54 -3.52
N ASP A 267 18.92 17.65 -3.68
CA ASP A 267 18.81 18.52 -4.85
C ASP A 267 19.12 17.74 -6.14
N PRO A 268 18.16 17.63 -7.09
CA PRO A 268 18.40 16.90 -8.34
C PRO A 268 19.45 17.57 -9.24
N GLU A 269 19.78 18.84 -8.98
CA GLU A 269 20.77 19.58 -9.76
C GLU A 269 22.22 19.33 -9.31
N ALA A 270 22.43 18.74 -8.12
CA ALA A 270 23.76 18.38 -7.68
C ALA A 270 24.40 17.35 -8.62
N GLU A 271 25.62 17.58 -9.06
CA GLU A 271 26.37 16.71 -9.98
C GLU A 271 26.39 15.25 -9.53
N ARG A 272 26.59 15.03 -8.23
CA ARG A 272 26.57 13.68 -7.62
C ARG A 272 25.23 12.96 -7.81
N GLU A 273 24.10 13.67 -7.74
CA GLU A 273 22.77 13.10 -7.92
C GLU A 273 22.51 12.75 -9.40
N ARG A 274 23.03 13.55 -10.33
CA ARG A 274 23.02 13.26 -11.77
C ARG A 274 23.83 12.02 -12.09
N LEU A 275 25.06 11.92 -11.57
CA LEU A 275 25.92 10.76 -11.76
C LEU A 275 25.28 9.47 -11.25
N LEU A 276 24.68 9.49 -10.04
CA LEU A 276 23.98 8.35 -9.48
C LEU A 276 22.76 7.95 -10.32
N THR A 277 22.01 8.91 -10.82
CA THR A 277 20.85 8.67 -11.69
C THR A 277 21.28 8.06 -13.03
N THR A 278 22.36 8.55 -13.61
CA THR A 278 22.96 7.99 -14.83
C THR A 278 23.43 6.56 -14.58
N PHE A 279 24.14 6.31 -13.48
CA PHE A 279 24.59 4.97 -13.09
C PHE A 279 23.42 3.97 -12.96
N CYS A 280 22.34 4.34 -12.26
CA CYS A 280 21.15 3.50 -12.15
C CYS A 280 20.49 3.24 -13.52
N THR A 281 20.54 4.21 -14.41
CA THR A 281 20.01 4.07 -15.78
C THR A 281 20.90 3.16 -16.62
N THR A 282 22.20 3.24 -16.47
CA THR A 282 23.17 2.34 -17.12
C THR A 282 22.95 0.89 -16.66
N LEU A 283 22.77 0.65 -15.36
CA LEU A 283 22.43 -0.68 -14.84
C LEU A 283 21.13 -1.23 -15.43
N ARG A 284 20.12 -0.37 -15.65
CA ARG A 284 18.88 -0.79 -16.32
C ARG A 284 19.14 -1.30 -17.73
N TRP A 285 19.95 -0.59 -18.50
CA TRP A 285 20.32 -1.02 -19.85
C TRP A 285 21.21 -2.27 -19.84
N ALA A 286 22.10 -2.39 -18.87
CA ALA A 286 22.91 -3.61 -18.69
C ALA A 286 22.03 -4.84 -18.39
N GLY A 287 21.02 -4.72 -17.51
CA GLY A 287 20.05 -5.79 -17.27
C GLY A 287 19.25 -6.17 -18.51
N LEU A 288 18.85 -5.20 -19.32
CA LEU A 288 18.16 -5.47 -20.59
C LEU A 288 19.08 -6.15 -21.62
N LEU A 289 20.32 -5.72 -21.70
CA LEU A 289 21.33 -6.31 -22.62
C LEU A 289 21.65 -7.75 -22.25
N VAL A 290 21.82 -8.04 -20.95
CA VAL A 290 22.10 -9.42 -20.50
C VAL A 290 20.90 -10.33 -20.73
N TYR A 291 19.66 -9.81 -20.58
CA TYR A 291 18.44 -10.54 -20.96
C TYR A 291 18.41 -10.80 -22.47
N GLY A 292 18.75 -9.80 -23.30
CA GLY A 292 18.87 -10.00 -24.75
C GLY A 292 19.90 -11.06 -25.14
N ALA A 293 21.04 -11.10 -24.45
CA ALA A 293 22.05 -12.14 -24.64
C ALA A 293 21.52 -13.52 -24.23
N ALA A 294 20.90 -13.64 -23.05
CA ALA A 294 20.28 -14.88 -22.56
C ALA A 294 19.17 -15.39 -23.47
N LEU A 295 18.47 -14.50 -24.18
CA LEU A 295 17.44 -14.85 -25.17
C LEU A 295 18.04 -15.42 -26.46
N LEU A 296 19.20 -14.92 -26.91
CA LEU A 296 19.76 -15.23 -28.23
C LEU A 296 20.83 -16.32 -28.22
N VAL A 297 21.61 -16.43 -27.15
CA VAL A 297 22.72 -17.39 -27.04
C VAL A 297 22.27 -18.85 -27.19
N PRO A 298 21.19 -19.31 -26.51
CA PRO A 298 20.73 -20.68 -26.64
C PRO A 298 20.21 -21.03 -28.05
N LEU A 299 19.81 -20.05 -28.85
CA LEU A 299 19.32 -20.24 -30.21
C LEU A 299 20.45 -20.48 -31.24
N SER A 300 21.72 -20.28 -30.82
CA SER A 300 22.90 -20.38 -31.73
C SER A 300 23.59 -21.76 -31.67
N GLY A 301 23.14 -22.68 -30.78
CA GLY A 301 23.72 -23.99 -30.58
C GLY A 301 22.70 -25.14 -30.76
N PRO A 302 23.18 -26.42 -30.80
CA PRO A 302 22.29 -27.55 -30.72
C PRO A 302 21.60 -27.52 -29.35
N GLY A 303 20.29 -27.34 -29.33
CA GLY A 303 19.51 -27.23 -28.09
C GLY A 303 19.63 -28.47 -27.22
N GLU A 304 19.88 -28.28 -25.93
CA GLU A 304 19.73 -29.34 -24.93
C GLU A 304 18.29 -29.85 -24.88
N GLN A 305 18.12 -31.13 -24.65
CA GLN A 305 16.78 -31.69 -24.42
C GLN A 305 16.34 -31.40 -22.98
N ALA A 306 15.10 -31.01 -22.76
CA ALA A 306 14.57 -30.87 -21.42
C ALA A 306 14.69 -32.20 -20.66
N THR A 307 15.25 -32.14 -19.45
CA THR A 307 15.28 -33.29 -18.55
C THR A 307 13.98 -33.35 -17.72
N PRO A 308 13.52 -34.58 -17.36
CA PRO A 308 12.36 -34.70 -16.48
C PRO A 308 12.57 -33.96 -15.14
N GLY A 309 11.53 -33.22 -14.68
CA GLY A 309 11.56 -32.49 -13.44
C GLY A 309 11.63 -30.97 -13.62
N PRO A 310 11.86 -30.20 -12.55
CA PRO A 310 11.91 -28.74 -12.60
C PRO A 310 13.07 -28.23 -13.44
N LEU A 311 12.93 -27.03 -13.99
CA LEU A 311 14.00 -26.31 -14.69
C LEU A 311 15.25 -26.24 -13.81
N PRO A 312 16.44 -26.61 -14.32
CA PRO A 312 17.68 -26.61 -13.54
C PRO A 312 17.91 -25.30 -12.79
N GLY A 313 18.23 -25.38 -11.50
CA GLY A 313 18.54 -24.22 -10.66
C GLY A 313 17.32 -23.36 -10.25
N PHE A 314 16.11 -23.60 -10.78
CA PHE A 314 14.94 -22.78 -10.45
C PHE A 314 14.54 -22.91 -8.97
N ASP A 315 14.38 -24.14 -8.47
CA ASP A 315 13.99 -24.36 -7.06
C ASP A 315 14.98 -23.79 -6.06
N PRO A 316 16.31 -24.03 -6.18
CA PRO A 316 17.31 -23.39 -5.31
C PRO A 316 17.27 -21.85 -5.35
N MET A 317 16.98 -21.27 -6.52
CA MET A 317 16.86 -19.81 -6.66
C MET A 317 15.63 -19.27 -5.92
N VAL A 318 14.47 -19.92 -6.06
CA VAL A 318 13.25 -19.59 -5.33
C VAL A 318 13.48 -19.71 -3.82
N GLU A 319 14.07 -20.81 -3.37
CA GLU A 319 14.36 -21.04 -1.95
C GLU A 319 15.36 -20.01 -1.38
N SER A 320 16.40 -19.67 -2.13
CA SER A 320 17.39 -18.66 -1.71
C SER A 320 16.73 -17.30 -1.47
N VAL A 321 15.84 -16.88 -2.35
CA VAL A 321 15.07 -15.63 -2.16
C VAL A 321 14.13 -15.76 -0.98
N PHE A 322 13.43 -16.86 -0.82
CA PHE A 322 12.53 -17.11 0.31
C PHE A 322 13.26 -16.97 1.67
N TRP A 323 14.40 -17.64 1.85
CA TRP A 323 15.19 -17.56 3.08
C TRP A 323 15.78 -16.17 3.30
N THR A 324 16.22 -15.51 2.23
CA THR A 324 16.70 -14.12 2.29
C THR A 324 15.60 -13.18 2.76
N GLN A 325 14.36 -13.36 2.30
CA GLN A 325 13.21 -12.54 2.74
C GLN A 325 12.90 -12.75 4.22
N ILE A 326 12.97 -13.99 4.71
CA ILE A 326 12.82 -14.29 6.14
C ILE A 326 13.90 -13.59 6.96
N ALA A 327 15.18 -13.74 6.55
CA ALA A 327 16.30 -13.10 7.23
C ALA A 327 16.17 -11.58 7.27
N LEU A 328 15.85 -10.95 6.14
CA LEU A 328 15.59 -9.51 6.07
C LEU A 328 14.46 -9.09 7.00
N MET A 329 13.36 -9.85 7.02
CA MET A 329 12.19 -9.55 7.85
C MET A 329 12.50 -9.62 9.34
N VAL A 330 13.24 -10.66 9.77
CA VAL A 330 13.68 -10.82 11.16
C VAL A 330 14.58 -9.65 11.57
N VAL A 331 15.59 -9.32 10.77
CA VAL A 331 16.52 -8.22 11.08
C VAL A 331 15.80 -6.87 11.10
N VAL A 332 14.86 -6.63 10.17
CA VAL A 332 14.01 -5.43 10.18
C VAL A 332 13.14 -5.40 11.44
N ALA A 333 12.51 -6.51 11.82
CA ALA A 333 11.66 -6.57 13.01
C ALA A 333 12.46 -6.27 14.29
N ILE A 334 13.67 -6.80 14.43
CA ILE A 334 14.59 -6.50 15.54
C ILE A 334 14.97 -5.01 15.51
N GLY A 335 15.38 -4.49 14.35
CA GLY A 335 15.74 -3.08 14.20
C GLY A 335 14.60 -2.13 14.56
N VAL A 336 13.38 -2.43 14.10
CA VAL A 336 12.17 -1.68 14.42
C VAL A 336 11.82 -1.77 15.90
N ALA A 337 11.93 -2.96 16.52
CA ALA A 337 11.72 -3.14 17.95
C ALA A 337 12.69 -2.29 18.79
N ILE A 338 13.97 -2.23 18.38
CA ILE A 338 14.98 -1.39 19.04
C ILE A 338 14.66 0.12 18.86
N LEU A 339 14.19 0.52 17.65
CA LEU A 339 13.79 1.90 17.38
C LEU A 339 12.55 2.31 18.19
N ALA A 340 11.60 1.40 18.38
CA ALA A 340 10.37 1.62 19.12
C ALA A 340 10.60 1.74 20.65
N ARG A 341 11.68 1.14 21.18
CA ARG A 341 11.97 1.21 22.63
C ARG A 341 12.25 2.62 23.11
N GLY A 342 11.55 3.02 24.17
CA GLY A 342 11.73 4.32 24.84
C GLY A 342 11.11 5.49 24.06
N GLN A 343 10.22 5.24 23.13
CA GLN A 343 9.21 6.22 22.73
C GLN A 343 8.05 6.07 23.72
N GLU A 344 7.89 7.04 24.59
CA GLU A 344 6.72 7.11 25.46
C GLU A 344 5.48 7.40 24.61
N ASP A 345 4.36 6.75 24.92
CA ASP A 345 3.06 7.14 24.39
C ASP A 345 2.68 8.42 25.12
N ALA A 346 3.04 9.57 24.54
CA ALA A 346 2.82 10.88 25.12
C ALA A 346 1.32 11.24 25.33
N SER A 347 0.42 10.32 24.98
CA SER A 347 -1.02 10.56 25.01
C SER A 347 -1.68 10.35 26.38
N GLY A 348 -1.03 9.68 27.34
CA GLY A 348 -1.65 9.32 28.64
C GLY A 348 -2.94 8.47 28.51
N ASP A 349 -3.45 8.32 27.30
CA ASP A 349 -4.67 7.60 26.96
C ASP A 349 -4.32 6.26 26.27
N ASN A 350 -4.33 5.19 27.05
CA ASN A 350 -4.05 3.82 26.58
C ASN A 350 -4.96 3.35 25.43
N ARG A 351 -6.07 4.04 25.17
CA ARG A 351 -7.03 3.66 24.12
C ARG A 351 -6.44 3.77 22.71
N TYR A 352 -5.55 4.72 22.50
CA TYR A 352 -4.95 5.01 21.18
C TYR A 352 -3.43 4.82 21.16
N GLY A 353 -2.91 3.90 21.95
CA GLY A 353 -1.50 3.52 21.93
C GLY A 353 -1.02 3.01 20.57
N ARG A 354 0.31 2.98 20.37
CA ARG A 354 0.93 2.56 19.11
C ARG A 354 0.48 1.17 18.66
N ALA A 355 0.15 1.06 17.37
CA ALA A 355 -0.28 -0.21 16.79
C ALA A 355 0.83 -1.26 16.90
N LEU A 356 0.44 -2.47 17.35
CA LEU A 356 1.34 -3.62 17.50
C LEU A 356 2.61 -3.31 18.31
N LEU A 357 2.51 -2.47 19.33
CA LEU A 357 3.66 -2.03 20.15
C LEU A 357 4.79 -1.37 19.33
N GLY A 358 4.45 -0.78 18.19
CA GLY A 358 5.39 -0.18 17.24
C GLY A 358 5.92 -1.14 16.16
N LEU A 359 5.45 -2.39 16.12
CA LEU A 359 5.82 -3.40 15.12
C LEU A 359 4.89 -3.42 13.88
N ALA A 360 4.14 -2.36 13.65
CA ALA A 360 3.24 -2.27 12.48
C ALA A 360 3.99 -2.40 11.15
N ALA A 361 5.21 -1.85 11.05
CA ALA A 361 6.02 -1.92 9.84
C ALA A 361 6.36 -3.37 9.41
N PRO A 362 7.03 -4.20 10.23
CA PRO A 362 7.32 -5.58 9.85
C PRO A 362 6.05 -6.44 9.67
N ALA A 363 4.98 -6.18 10.43
CA ALA A 363 3.70 -6.87 10.23
C ALA A 363 3.10 -6.57 8.85
N THR A 364 3.14 -5.31 8.41
CA THR A 364 2.68 -4.90 7.09
C THR A 364 3.56 -5.47 5.96
N MET A 365 4.88 -5.52 6.16
CA MET A 365 5.80 -6.19 5.23
C MET A 365 5.48 -7.67 5.09
N LEU A 366 5.18 -8.36 6.18
CA LEU A 366 4.79 -9.76 6.18
C LEU A 366 3.49 -9.99 5.39
N ILE A 367 2.48 -9.12 5.56
CA ILE A 367 1.24 -9.17 4.78
C ILE A 367 1.52 -8.94 3.29
N ALA A 368 2.40 -8.00 2.93
CA ALA A 368 2.79 -7.77 1.55
C ALA A 368 3.46 -9.01 0.93
N TRP A 369 4.32 -9.67 1.69
CA TRP A 369 5.00 -10.89 1.27
C TRP A 369 4.03 -12.05 1.09
N THR A 370 3.17 -12.33 2.09
CA THR A 370 2.17 -13.41 2.01
C THR A 370 1.19 -13.20 0.85
N TYR A 371 0.79 -11.96 0.57
CA TYR A 371 -0.05 -11.65 -0.57
C TYR A 371 0.67 -11.94 -1.91
N THR A 372 1.93 -11.51 -2.06
CA THR A 372 2.71 -11.76 -3.28
C THR A 372 2.96 -13.25 -3.48
N ALA A 373 3.33 -13.96 -2.42
CA ALA A 373 3.54 -15.40 -2.45
C ALA A 373 2.24 -16.15 -2.79
N ALA A 374 1.11 -15.74 -2.20
CA ALA A 374 -0.19 -16.35 -2.50
C ALA A 374 -0.56 -16.23 -3.98
N LEU A 375 -0.29 -15.08 -4.61
CA LEU A 375 -0.50 -14.91 -6.05
C LEU A 375 0.41 -15.80 -6.88
N ALA A 376 1.71 -15.86 -6.54
CA ALA A 376 2.69 -16.65 -7.28
C ALA A 376 2.42 -18.15 -7.15
N ILE A 377 2.19 -18.65 -5.94
CA ILE A 377 1.90 -20.06 -5.65
C ILE A 377 0.56 -20.47 -6.25
N GLY A 378 -0.50 -19.65 -6.05
CA GLY A 378 -1.82 -19.93 -6.58
C GLY A 378 -1.83 -20.00 -8.11
N ALA A 379 -1.14 -19.08 -8.78
CA ALA A 379 -1.02 -19.11 -10.25
C ALA A 379 -0.24 -20.35 -10.73
N ALA A 380 0.88 -20.68 -10.08
CA ALA A 380 1.67 -21.87 -10.41
C ALA A 380 0.86 -23.15 -10.21
N PHE A 381 0.08 -23.23 -9.12
CA PHE A 381 -0.75 -24.39 -8.82
C PHE A 381 -1.91 -24.56 -9.81
N ILE A 382 -2.61 -23.46 -10.16
CA ILE A 382 -3.66 -23.48 -11.19
C ILE A 382 -3.12 -24.06 -12.51
N VAL A 383 -1.95 -23.58 -12.94
CA VAL A 383 -1.38 -24.02 -14.22
C VAL A 383 -0.88 -25.46 -14.13
N ALA A 384 -0.25 -25.85 -13.01
CA ALA A 384 0.20 -27.23 -12.80
C ALA A 384 -0.98 -28.23 -12.87
N GLU A 385 -2.14 -27.93 -12.27
CA GLU A 385 -3.37 -28.71 -12.36
C GLU A 385 -3.97 -28.77 -13.79
N MET A 386 -3.70 -27.74 -14.61
CA MET A 386 -4.19 -27.71 -16.01
C MET A 386 -3.34 -28.55 -16.95
N VAL A 387 -2.07 -28.77 -16.63
CA VAL A 387 -1.11 -29.45 -17.54
C VAL A 387 -0.62 -30.81 -17.03
N GLY A 388 -0.90 -31.13 -15.77
CA GLY A 388 -0.49 -32.41 -15.16
C GLY A 388 -0.94 -32.53 -13.71
N THR A 389 -0.24 -33.32 -12.92
CA THR A 389 -0.51 -33.52 -11.50
C THR A 389 0.54 -32.81 -10.65
N PRO A 390 0.17 -31.77 -9.83
CA PRO A 390 1.14 -31.10 -8.97
C PRO A 390 1.78 -32.03 -7.96
N ALA A 391 3.11 -32.01 -7.87
CA ALA A 391 3.91 -32.76 -6.92
C ALA A 391 4.96 -31.87 -6.25
N PHE A 392 5.39 -32.21 -5.03
CA PHE A 392 6.42 -31.46 -4.29
C PHE A 392 7.72 -32.26 -4.11
N SER A 393 7.79 -33.42 -4.71
CA SER A 393 8.98 -34.25 -4.81
C SER A 393 8.92 -35.02 -6.13
N ARG A 394 10.07 -35.45 -6.62
CA ARG A 394 10.08 -36.37 -7.78
C ARG A 394 9.30 -37.61 -7.43
N VAL A 395 8.22 -37.83 -8.13
CA VAL A 395 7.38 -39.03 -8.06
C VAL A 395 7.46 -39.69 -9.42
N ASP A 396 7.57 -41.01 -9.46
CA ASP A 396 7.56 -41.78 -10.70
C ASP A 396 6.14 -41.84 -11.36
N VAL A 397 5.52 -40.68 -11.46
CA VAL A 397 4.27 -40.48 -12.15
C VAL A 397 4.57 -39.69 -13.43
N PRO A 398 4.25 -40.26 -14.61
CA PRO A 398 4.62 -39.69 -15.92
C PRO A 398 4.17 -38.24 -16.16
N GLU A 399 3.12 -37.80 -15.48
CA GLU A 399 2.52 -36.46 -15.64
C GLU A 399 2.75 -35.55 -14.42
N ALA A 400 3.73 -35.86 -13.55
CA ALA A 400 3.99 -35.07 -12.37
C ALA A 400 4.66 -33.72 -12.72
N ILE A 401 4.02 -32.63 -12.32
CA ILE A 401 4.56 -31.26 -12.36
C ILE A 401 5.16 -30.95 -10.99
N VAL A 402 6.47 -30.90 -10.92
CA VAL A 402 7.20 -30.68 -9.67
C VAL A 402 7.24 -29.18 -9.33
N LEU A 403 6.71 -28.84 -8.16
CA LEU A 403 6.72 -27.49 -7.61
C LEU A 403 7.73 -27.38 -6.45
N PRO A 404 8.29 -26.18 -6.17
CA PRO A 404 9.20 -25.97 -5.06
C PRO A 404 8.63 -26.47 -3.72
N GLU A 405 9.47 -27.12 -2.89
CA GLU A 405 9.03 -27.66 -1.59
C GLU A 405 8.51 -26.57 -0.65
N SER A 406 9.07 -25.36 -0.73
CA SER A 406 8.61 -24.21 0.03
C SER A 406 7.13 -23.89 -0.22
N PHE A 407 6.60 -24.22 -1.40
CA PHE A 407 5.17 -24.05 -1.73
C PHE A 407 4.28 -25.00 -0.92
N ALA A 408 4.71 -26.24 -0.69
CA ALA A 408 3.97 -27.20 0.14
C ALA A 408 3.78 -26.67 1.57
N TRP A 409 4.82 -26.08 2.15
CA TRP A 409 4.76 -25.48 3.48
C TRP A 409 3.89 -24.22 3.52
N ALA A 410 3.95 -23.39 2.49
CA ALA A 410 3.06 -22.23 2.37
C ALA A 410 1.60 -22.66 2.27
N LEU A 411 1.30 -23.68 1.45
CA LEU A 411 -0.06 -24.23 1.31
C LEU A 411 -0.55 -24.85 2.63
N TYR A 412 0.32 -25.52 3.38
CA TYR A 412 0.00 -26.05 4.70
C TYR A 412 -0.42 -24.97 5.71
N ALA A 413 0.20 -23.78 5.62
CA ALA A 413 -0.10 -22.65 6.50
C ALA A 413 -1.47 -22.00 6.24
N VAL A 414 -1.96 -22.04 5.00
CA VAL A 414 -3.15 -21.31 4.58
C VAL A 414 -4.43 -21.74 5.32
N PRO A 415 -4.77 -23.05 5.44
CA PRO A 415 -5.95 -23.47 6.22
C PRO A 415 -5.85 -23.08 7.70
N ILE A 416 -4.65 -23.15 8.27
CA ILE A 416 -4.41 -22.73 9.66
C ILE A 416 -4.72 -21.24 9.80
N ALA A 417 -4.23 -20.40 8.89
CA ALA A 417 -4.53 -18.98 8.89
C ALA A 417 -6.03 -18.70 8.76
N VAL A 418 -6.75 -19.43 7.93
CA VAL A 418 -8.21 -19.30 7.78
C VAL A 418 -8.93 -19.65 9.08
N VAL A 419 -8.57 -20.76 9.74
CA VAL A 419 -9.14 -21.13 11.04
C VAL A 419 -8.90 -20.07 12.10
N MET A 420 -7.67 -19.53 12.15
CA MET A 420 -7.33 -18.44 13.09
C MET A 420 -8.12 -17.16 12.81
N LEU A 421 -8.34 -16.81 11.54
CA LEU A 421 -9.16 -15.67 11.16
C LEU A 421 -10.64 -15.87 11.48
N ILE A 422 -11.16 -17.10 11.31
CA ILE A 422 -12.54 -17.45 11.74
C ILE A 422 -12.68 -17.31 13.26
N ALA A 423 -11.72 -17.83 14.04
CA ALA A 423 -11.70 -17.68 15.48
C ALA A 423 -11.65 -16.20 15.92
N LEU A 424 -10.83 -15.39 15.24
CA LEU A 424 -10.78 -13.95 15.44
C LEU A 424 -12.11 -13.28 15.11
N ALA A 425 -12.73 -13.62 13.97
CA ALA A 425 -14.03 -13.08 13.57
C ALA A 425 -15.11 -13.39 14.63
N LEU A 426 -15.14 -14.61 15.15
CA LEU A 426 -16.05 -15.01 16.24
C LEU A 426 -15.77 -14.18 17.51
N TRP A 427 -14.51 -14.01 17.90
CA TRP A 427 -14.14 -13.19 19.05
C TRP A 427 -14.55 -11.71 18.88
N LEU A 428 -14.34 -11.14 17.69
CA LEU A 428 -14.77 -9.78 17.34
C LEU A 428 -16.30 -9.65 17.38
N TRP A 429 -17.02 -10.65 16.87
CA TRP A 429 -18.49 -10.68 16.92
C TRP A 429 -19.03 -10.75 18.37
N LEU A 430 -18.44 -11.60 19.22
CA LEU A 430 -18.80 -11.67 20.63
C LEU A 430 -18.51 -10.35 21.35
N THR A 431 -17.37 -9.73 21.04
CA THR A 431 -17.00 -8.43 21.58
C THR A 431 -17.98 -7.34 21.14
N TYR A 432 -18.34 -7.31 19.84
CA TYR A 432 -19.36 -6.42 19.32
C TYR A 432 -20.68 -6.55 20.10
N ARG A 433 -21.19 -7.77 20.26
CA ARG A 433 -22.44 -8.01 20.99
C ARG A 433 -22.39 -7.53 22.44
N ARG A 434 -21.28 -7.76 23.14
CA ARG A 434 -21.07 -7.31 24.53
C ARG A 434 -21.00 -5.79 24.60
N THR A 435 -20.28 -5.17 23.68
CA THR A 435 -20.14 -3.71 23.61
C THR A 435 -21.47 -3.04 23.27
N ALA A 436 -22.24 -3.59 22.32
CA ALA A 436 -23.55 -3.06 21.95
C ALA A 436 -24.52 -3.05 23.14
N ARG A 437 -24.55 -4.12 23.96
CA ARG A 437 -25.39 -4.16 25.18
C ARG A 437 -24.99 -3.07 26.18
N LYS A 438 -23.69 -2.95 26.49
CA LYS A 438 -23.18 -1.92 27.42
C LYS A 438 -23.49 -0.50 26.95
N ILE A 439 -23.32 -0.22 25.66
CA ILE A 439 -23.63 1.09 25.09
C ILE A 439 -25.15 1.33 25.12
N ASN A 440 -25.96 0.31 24.83
CA ASN A 440 -27.41 0.41 24.88
C ASN A 440 -27.92 0.89 26.25
N ASP A 441 -27.37 0.31 27.32
CA ASP A 441 -27.70 0.71 28.68
C ASP A 441 -27.28 2.16 28.98
N LEU A 442 -26.12 2.57 28.47
CA LEU A 442 -25.54 3.89 28.68
C LEU A 442 -26.36 5.02 27.99
N ILE A 443 -26.83 4.79 26.75
CA ILE A 443 -27.50 5.82 25.93
C ILE A 443 -29.03 5.74 26.00
N SER A 444 -29.60 4.82 26.72
CA SER A 444 -31.04 4.60 26.85
C SER A 444 -31.81 5.81 27.37
N SER A 445 -31.16 6.70 28.15
CA SER A 445 -31.72 7.95 28.63
C SER A 445 -31.68 9.07 27.60
N HIS A 446 -30.82 8.98 26.59
CA HIS A 446 -30.62 10.04 25.60
C HIS A 446 -31.45 9.83 24.33
N TYR A 447 -31.66 8.56 23.93
CA TYR A 447 -32.43 8.22 22.74
C TYR A 447 -33.69 7.44 23.09
N PRO A 448 -34.87 7.74 22.46
CA PRO A 448 -36.07 6.94 22.61
C PRO A 448 -35.91 5.56 21.95
N ARG A 449 -36.83 4.62 22.26
CA ARG A 449 -36.93 3.36 21.52
C ARG A 449 -37.63 3.59 20.17
N PRO A 450 -37.19 2.89 19.06
CA PRO A 450 -36.10 1.88 18.95
C PRO A 450 -34.73 2.49 18.63
N GLU A 451 -34.57 3.82 18.57
CA GLU A 451 -33.38 4.51 18.09
C GLU A 451 -32.13 4.17 18.91
N HIS A 452 -32.25 4.03 20.25
CA HIS A 452 -31.10 3.67 21.10
C HIS A 452 -30.50 2.31 20.73
N GLU A 453 -31.29 1.32 20.28
CA GLU A 453 -30.76 0.05 19.83
C GLU A 453 -29.98 0.17 18.53
N ARG A 454 -30.43 1.02 17.61
CA ARG A 454 -29.75 1.28 16.33
C ARG A 454 -28.43 2.02 16.55
N VAL A 455 -28.47 3.07 17.38
CA VAL A 455 -27.28 3.88 17.71
C VAL A 455 -26.26 3.03 18.47
N SER A 456 -26.68 2.24 19.46
CA SER A 456 -25.77 1.37 20.23
C SER A 456 -25.08 0.34 19.36
N LYS A 457 -25.76 -0.26 18.38
CA LYS A 457 -25.18 -1.16 17.39
C LYS A 457 -24.17 -0.45 16.50
N ALA A 458 -24.48 0.77 16.04
CA ALA A 458 -23.56 1.57 15.24
C ALA A 458 -22.29 1.96 16.03
N TRP A 459 -22.43 2.41 17.27
CA TRP A 459 -21.27 2.71 18.13
C TRP A 459 -20.43 1.48 18.42
N ALA A 460 -21.05 0.34 18.67
CA ALA A 460 -20.33 -0.92 18.89
C ALA A 460 -19.58 -1.39 17.63
N ALA A 461 -20.17 -1.23 16.46
CA ALA A 461 -19.53 -1.52 15.19
C ALA A 461 -18.34 -0.58 14.94
N ALA A 462 -18.51 0.72 15.19
CA ALA A 462 -17.45 1.69 15.09
C ALA A 462 -16.26 1.40 16.02
N ALA A 463 -16.54 0.92 17.26
CA ALA A 463 -15.51 0.54 18.22
C ALA A 463 -14.67 -0.68 17.80
N LEU A 464 -15.14 -1.49 16.84
CA LEU A 464 -14.32 -2.60 16.30
C LEU A 464 -13.09 -2.12 15.54
N THR A 465 -13.13 -0.92 14.95
CA THR A 465 -11.96 -0.34 14.27
C THR A 465 -10.77 -0.18 15.21
N ASP A 466 -11.01 0.08 16.50
CA ASP A 466 -9.94 0.17 17.49
C ASP A 466 -9.21 -1.16 17.69
N ARG A 467 -9.80 -2.27 17.26
CA ARG A 467 -9.27 -3.63 17.31
C ARG A 467 -8.69 -4.13 15.97
N ALA A 468 -8.64 -3.28 14.95
CA ALA A 468 -8.11 -3.65 13.62
C ALA A 468 -6.69 -4.25 13.70
N GLN A 469 -5.86 -3.80 14.65
CA GLN A 469 -4.54 -4.36 14.89
C GLN A 469 -4.56 -5.88 15.22
N ALA A 470 -5.66 -6.43 15.76
CA ALA A 470 -5.76 -7.85 16.04
C ALA A 470 -5.78 -8.70 14.75
N VAL A 471 -6.35 -8.17 13.66
CA VAL A 471 -6.31 -8.82 12.35
C VAL A 471 -4.87 -8.94 11.85
N PHE A 472 -4.13 -7.84 11.89
CA PHE A 472 -2.71 -7.80 11.51
C PHE A 472 -1.88 -8.75 12.39
N ALA A 473 -2.11 -8.73 13.71
CA ALA A 473 -1.43 -9.61 14.66
C ALA A 473 -1.71 -11.09 14.35
N THR A 474 -2.96 -11.45 14.08
CA THR A 474 -3.34 -12.84 13.79
C THR A 474 -2.64 -13.35 12.54
N ILE A 475 -2.65 -12.59 11.44
CA ILE A 475 -1.96 -12.96 10.19
C ILE A 475 -0.45 -13.10 10.46
N ALA A 476 0.16 -12.12 11.13
CA ALA A 476 1.58 -12.11 11.43
C ALA A 476 1.98 -13.30 12.34
N LEU A 477 1.24 -13.56 13.40
CA LEU A 477 1.53 -14.65 14.32
C LEU A 477 1.37 -16.02 13.66
N THR A 478 0.36 -16.20 12.80
CA THR A 478 0.18 -17.44 12.04
C THR A 478 1.35 -17.68 11.10
N ALA A 479 1.77 -16.66 10.35
CA ALA A 479 2.93 -16.77 9.46
C ALA A 479 4.22 -17.05 10.23
N ILE A 480 4.48 -16.34 11.34
CA ILE A 480 5.66 -16.58 12.20
C ILE A 480 5.62 -17.99 12.78
N GLY A 481 4.47 -18.45 13.32
CA GLY A 481 4.30 -19.79 13.87
C GLY A 481 4.62 -20.86 12.82
N THR A 482 4.16 -20.70 11.58
CA THR A 482 4.48 -21.62 10.49
C THR A 482 5.97 -21.60 10.15
N LEU A 483 6.59 -20.44 10.05
CA LEU A 483 8.03 -20.31 9.79
C LEU A 483 8.89 -20.96 10.88
N VAL A 484 8.52 -20.78 12.14
CA VAL A 484 9.18 -21.44 13.29
C VAL A 484 9.02 -22.96 13.20
N LEU A 485 7.82 -23.45 12.91
CA LEU A 485 7.55 -24.88 12.74
C LEU A 485 8.44 -25.49 11.64
N VAL A 486 8.47 -24.85 10.47
CA VAL A 486 9.31 -25.30 9.33
C VAL A 486 10.81 -25.27 9.71
N GLY A 487 11.25 -24.21 10.38
CA GLY A 487 12.62 -24.08 10.87
C GLY A 487 13.01 -25.21 11.84
N VAL A 488 12.13 -25.52 12.80
CA VAL A 488 12.33 -26.63 13.76
C VAL A 488 12.37 -27.97 13.03
N ILE A 489 11.45 -28.27 12.13
CA ILE A 489 11.44 -29.52 11.36
C ILE A 489 12.75 -29.70 10.58
N ARG A 490 13.21 -28.66 9.90
CA ARG A 490 14.47 -28.73 9.11
C ARG A 490 15.74 -28.86 9.98
N THR A 491 15.79 -28.17 11.13
CA THR A 491 16.99 -28.21 12.00
C THR A 491 17.09 -29.49 12.81
N THR A 492 15.96 -30.08 13.19
CA THR A 492 15.93 -31.34 13.97
C THR A 492 15.92 -32.59 13.10
N GLN A 493 16.00 -32.42 11.76
CA GLN A 493 15.92 -33.53 10.79
C GLN A 493 14.71 -34.46 10.99
N LEU A 494 13.63 -33.93 11.61
CA LEU A 494 12.38 -34.63 11.73
C LEU A 494 11.80 -34.90 10.34
N THR A 495 11.51 -36.15 10.02
CA THR A 495 10.92 -36.57 8.73
C THR A 495 9.43 -36.27 8.64
N ILE A 496 9.01 -35.14 9.23
CA ILE A 496 7.61 -34.69 9.16
C ILE A 496 7.39 -34.08 7.77
N LYS A 497 6.57 -34.72 6.98
CA LYS A 497 6.11 -34.19 5.70
C LYS A 497 4.80 -33.41 5.90
N PRO A 498 4.54 -32.37 5.09
CA PRO A 498 3.23 -31.68 5.13
C PRO A 498 2.12 -32.71 4.89
N TRP A 499 1.07 -32.65 5.72
CA TRP A 499 -0.08 -33.56 5.61
C TRP A 499 -0.86 -33.27 4.32
N PRO A 500 -0.94 -34.24 3.38
CA PRO A 500 -1.49 -34.00 2.03
C PRO A 500 -2.89 -33.37 2.00
N PRO A 501 -3.85 -33.76 2.84
CA PRO A 501 -5.18 -33.14 2.85
C PRO A 501 -5.14 -31.64 3.21
N LEU A 502 -4.25 -31.20 4.10
CA LEU A 502 -4.10 -29.78 4.43
C LEU A 502 -3.43 -29.00 3.30
N VAL A 503 -2.47 -29.61 2.61
CA VAL A 503 -1.84 -29.01 1.42
C VAL A 503 -2.86 -28.81 0.32
N LEU A 504 -3.70 -29.84 0.06
CA LEU A 504 -4.78 -29.75 -0.92
C LEU A 504 -5.80 -28.66 -0.54
N ALA A 505 -6.22 -28.62 0.73
CA ALA A 505 -7.11 -27.56 1.22
C ALA A 505 -6.50 -26.18 1.02
N GLY A 506 -5.21 -26.00 1.32
CA GLY A 506 -4.48 -24.76 1.08
C GLY A 506 -4.42 -24.39 -0.40
N ALA A 507 -4.17 -25.35 -1.28
CA ALA A 507 -4.18 -25.15 -2.73
C ALA A 507 -5.56 -24.66 -3.22
N ILE A 508 -6.63 -25.32 -2.82
CA ILE A 508 -8.01 -24.92 -3.17
C ILE A 508 -8.29 -23.50 -2.67
N ILE A 509 -7.93 -23.17 -1.44
CA ILE A 509 -8.12 -21.82 -0.88
C ILE A 509 -7.36 -20.77 -1.68
N LEU A 510 -6.11 -21.04 -2.08
CA LEU A 510 -5.33 -20.09 -2.90
C LEU A 510 -5.88 -19.96 -4.31
N ILE A 511 -6.32 -21.05 -4.93
CA ILE A 511 -7.00 -21.03 -6.24
C ILE A 511 -8.24 -20.14 -6.16
N VAL A 512 -9.09 -20.37 -5.16
CA VAL A 512 -10.30 -19.57 -4.93
C VAL A 512 -9.94 -18.10 -4.68
N PHE A 513 -8.88 -17.82 -3.92
CA PHE A 513 -8.39 -16.46 -3.65
C PHE A 513 -7.95 -15.76 -4.94
N VAL A 514 -7.16 -16.42 -5.80
CA VAL A 514 -6.70 -15.83 -7.08
C VAL A 514 -7.87 -15.57 -8.00
N ILE A 515 -8.80 -16.54 -8.13
CA ILE A 515 -10.02 -16.39 -8.95
C ILE A 515 -10.90 -15.25 -8.41
N ALA A 516 -11.12 -15.20 -7.10
CA ALA A 516 -11.89 -14.12 -6.46
C ALA A 516 -11.27 -12.75 -6.71
N LEU A 517 -9.93 -12.64 -6.63
CA LEU A 517 -9.24 -11.40 -6.93
C LEU A 517 -9.41 -10.97 -8.39
N MET A 518 -9.34 -11.91 -9.34
CA MET A 518 -9.61 -11.65 -10.76
C MET A 518 -11.05 -11.19 -10.98
N VAL A 519 -12.02 -11.85 -10.33
CA VAL A 519 -13.43 -11.47 -10.40
C VAL A 519 -13.67 -10.09 -9.82
N VAL A 520 -13.12 -9.79 -8.64
CA VAL A 520 -13.21 -8.45 -8.01
C VAL A 520 -12.54 -7.39 -8.89
N GLY A 521 -11.36 -7.68 -9.46
CA GLY A 521 -10.68 -6.78 -10.38
C GLY A 521 -11.50 -6.50 -11.64
N TYR A 522 -12.06 -7.54 -12.26
CA TYR A 522 -12.95 -7.42 -13.41
C TYR A 522 -14.24 -6.65 -13.08
N ALA A 523 -14.87 -6.97 -11.96
CA ALA A 523 -16.07 -6.29 -11.51
C ALA A 523 -15.78 -4.80 -11.17
N ALA A 524 -14.67 -4.48 -10.53
CA ALA A 524 -14.24 -3.09 -10.31
C ALA A 524 -13.92 -2.34 -11.62
N TYR A 525 -13.41 -3.05 -12.63
CA TYR A 525 -13.25 -2.50 -13.98
C TYR A 525 -14.60 -2.17 -14.62
N ARG A 526 -15.62 -3.02 -14.45
CA ARG A 526 -16.96 -2.85 -15.04
C ARG A 526 -17.86 -1.92 -14.24
N LEU A 527 -17.95 -2.12 -12.93
CA LEU A 527 -18.93 -1.48 -12.04
C LEU A 527 -18.35 -0.26 -11.31
N PRO A 528 -18.88 0.97 -11.53
CA PRO A 528 -18.39 2.17 -10.85
C PRO A 528 -18.52 2.12 -9.33
N SER A 529 -19.58 1.49 -8.79
CA SER A 529 -19.80 1.34 -7.35
C SER A 529 -18.67 0.53 -6.69
N LEU A 530 -18.36 -0.66 -7.23
CA LEU A 530 -17.30 -1.50 -6.69
C LEU A 530 -15.92 -0.84 -6.88
N ARG A 531 -15.69 -0.12 -7.99
CA ARG A 531 -14.47 0.64 -8.20
C ARG A 531 -14.28 1.73 -7.15
N ARG A 532 -15.36 2.40 -6.70
CA ARG A 532 -15.30 3.37 -5.59
C ARG A 532 -14.94 2.69 -4.28
N THR A 533 -15.51 1.53 -3.98
CA THR A 533 -15.18 0.74 -2.78
C THR A 533 -13.70 0.32 -2.78
N VAL A 534 -13.21 -0.22 -3.90
CA VAL A 534 -11.78 -0.55 -4.07
C VAL A 534 -10.91 0.73 -4.02
N GLY A 535 -11.45 1.86 -4.47
CA GLY A 535 -10.81 3.17 -4.40
C GLY A 535 -10.43 3.60 -2.99
N VAL A 536 -11.21 3.26 -1.98
CA VAL A 536 -10.88 3.53 -0.56
C VAL A 536 -9.56 2.90 -0.15
N LEU A 537 -9.27 1.69 -0.65
CA LEU A 537 -7.99 1.01 -0.41
C LEU A 537 -6.82 1.84 -0.98
N TRP A 538 -7.03 2.46 -2.15
CA TRP A 538 -6.03 3.32 -2.78
C TRP A 538 -5.91 4.68 -2.08
N ASP A 539 -7.00 5.25 -1.58
CA ASP A 539 -6.97 6.49 -0.79
C ASP A 539 -6.09 6.34 0.45
N ILE A 540 -6.11 5.17 1.09
CA ILE A 540 -5.27 4.87 2.25
C ILE A 540 -3.84 4.48 1.83
N SER A 541 -3.71 3.57 0.85
CA SER A 541 -2.43 2.96 0.52
C SER A 541 -1.51 3.84 -0.32
N THR A 542 -2.03 4.85 -1.02
CA THR A 542 -1.26 5.77 -1.86
C THR A 542 -1.20 7.20 -1.30
N PHE A 543 -1.54 7.38 -0.02
CA PHE A 543 -1.33 8.65 0.68
C PHE A 543 0.16 8.98 0.84
N TRP A 544 0.99 7.98 1.16
CA TRP A 544 2.40 8.17 1.41
C TRP A 544 3.23 8.16 0.12
N PRO A 545 4.26 9.02 0.01
CA PRO A 545 5.19 9.00 -1.11
C PRO A 545 5.89 7.65 -1.27
N ARG A 546 6.22 7.28 -2.51
CA ARG A 546 6.98 6.07 -2.77
C ARG A 546 8.40 6.18 -2.21
N ALA A 547 8.77 5.27 -1.31
CA ALA A 547 10.06 5.30 -0.60
C ALA A 547 10.89 4.02 -0.76
N THR A 548 10.24 2.87 -0.96
CA THR A 548 10.89 1.56 -1.02
C THR A 548 10.63 0.84 -2.34
N HIS A 549 9.38 0.73 -2.78
CA HIS A 549 9.01 0.00 -3.99
C HIS A 549 8.52 0.95 -5.09
N PRO A 550 9.22 1.03 -6.23
CA PRO A 550 8.90 2.01 -7.29
C PRO A 550 7.67 1.64 -8.14
N PHE A 551 7.25 0.37 -8.17
CA PHE A 551 6.08 -0.08 -8.93
C PHE A 551 4.77 0.07 -8.15
N ALA A 552 4.82 0.51 -6.89
CA ALA A 552 3.60 0.90 -6.18
C ALA A 552 2.85 2.00 -6.96
N PRO A 553 1.51 2.05 -6.84
CA PRO A 553 0.73 3.14 -7.41
C PRO A 553 1.22 4.51 -6.93
N PRO A 554 1.05 5.57 -7.74
CA PRO A 554 1.56 6.89 -7.41
C PRO A 554 0.88 7.49 -6.18
N CYS A 555 1.65 8.24 -5.40
CA CYS A 555 1.14 8.99 -4.26
C CYS A 555 0.31 10.19 -4.73
N TYR A 556 -0.96 10.25 -4.36
CA TYR A 556 -1.79 11.39 -4.72
C TYR A 556 -1.50 12.64 -3.89
N SER A 557 -1.00 12.50 -2.66
CA SER A 557 -0.68 13.62 -1.78
C SER A 557 0.50 14.45 -2.29
N GLU A 558 1.38 13.87 -3.11
CA GLU A 558 2.46 14.60 -3.80
C GLU A 558 1.90 15.69 -4.76
N ARG A 559 0.64 15.57 -5.17
CA ARG A 559 -0.08 16.55 -5.96
C ARG A 559 -1.00 17.40 -5.08
N VAL A 560 -1.82 16.76 -4.26
CA VAL A 560 -2.90 17.38 -3.48
C VAL A 560 -2.36 18.43 -2.51
N VAL A 561 -1.30 18.10 -1.75
CA VAL A 561 -0.75 19.01 -0.73
C VAL A 561 -0.17 20.28 -1.34
N PRO A 562 0.71 20.23 -2.37
CA PRO A 562 1.21 21.45 -3.01
C PRO A 562 0.13 22.30 -3.69
N GLU A 563 -0.86 21.68 -4.37
CA GLU A 563 -1.96 22.43 -4.98
C GLU A 563 -2.79 23.19 -3.92
N LEU A 564 -3.08 22.55 -2.79
CA LEU A 564 -3.79 23.20 -1.68
C LEU A 564 -2.99 24.36 -1.07
N ILE A 565 -1.68 24.19 -0.85
CA ILE A 565 -0.81 25.26 -0.34
C ILE A 565 -0.84 26.46 -1.29
N THR A 566 -0.68 26.23 -2.58
CA THR A 566 -0.73 27.29 -3.60
C THR A 566 -2.07 28.02 -3.56
N ARG A 567 -3.17 27.29 -3.48
CA ARG A 567 -4.52 27.88 -3.42
C ARG A 567 -4.76 28.70 -2.16
N VAL A 568 -4.35 28.16 -0.98
CA VAL A 568 -4.46 28.87 0.30
C VAL A 568 -3.67 30.18 0.26
N ASN A 569 -2.44 30.15 -0.20
CA ASN A 569 -1.62 31.35 -0.31
C ASN A 569 -2.24 32.39 -1.24
N HIS A 570 -2.80 31.99 -2.36
CA HIS A 570 -3.51 32.88 -3.29
C HIS A 570 -4.72 33.53 -2.63
N LEU A 571 -5.57 32.74 -1.95
CA LEU A 571 -6.76 33.25 -1.26
C LEU A 571 -6.39 34.24 -0.12
N ILE A 572 -5.30 33.99 0.59
CA ILE A 572 -4.81 34.89 1.65
C ILE A 572 -4.24 36.17 1.05
N ALA A 573 -3.53 36.09 -0.07
CA ALA A 573 -3.04 37.27 -0.80
C ALA A 573 -4.20 38.19 -1.26
N ASP A 574 -5.35 37.62 -1.56
CA ASP A 574 -6.59 38.35 -1.88
C ASP A 574 -7.28 38.94 -0.63
N GLY A 575 -6.66 38.87 0.56
CA GLY A 575 -7.18 39.43 1.83
C GLY A 575 -8.26 38.57 2.50
N ASN A 576 -8.33 37.27 2.21
CA ASN A 576 -9.33 36.39 2.80
C ASN A 576 -8.79 35.63 4.02
N THR A 577 -9.70 35.29 4.95
CA THR A 577 -9.46 34.26 5.97
C THR A 577 -9.92 32.91 5.41
N VAL A 578 -9.05 31.90 5.43
CA VAL A 578 -9.32 30.59 4.85
C VAL A 578 -9.55 29.55 5.94
N VAL A 579 -10.74 28.93 5.96
CA VAL A 579 -11.04 27.77 6.78
C VAL A 579 -10.84 26.50 5.95
N LEU A 580 -9.82 25.72 6.28
CA LEU A 580 -9.60 24.39 5.70
C LEU A 580 -10.55 23.40 6.37
N SER A 581 -11.58 22.97 5.67
CA SER A 581 -12.56 22.00 6.18
C SER A 581 -12.25 20.61 5.65
N GLY A 582 -11.59 19.79 6.47
CA GLY A 582 -11.15 18.44 6.10
C GLY A 582 -12.08 17.37 6.62
N HIS A 583 -12.66 16.57 5.72
CA HIS A 583 -13.43 15.38 6.06
C HIS A 583 -12.61 14.10 5.87
N SER A 584 -12.67 13.20 6.86
CA SER A 584 -12.01 11.89 6.76
C SER A 584 -10.50 12.05 6.44
N GLN A 585 -9.99 11.40 5.40
CA GLN A 585 -8.63 11.56 4.89
C GLN A 585 -8.29 13.02 4.54
N GLY A 586 -9.29 13.84 4.20
CA GLY A 586 -9.12 15.28 3.98
C GLY A 586 -8.63 16.03 5.22
N SER A 587 -8.94 15.55 6.43
CA SER A 587 -8.42 16.12 7.68
C SER A 587 -6.90 15.87 7.84
N VAL A 588 -6.42 14.71 7.40
CA VAL A 588 -4.98 14.36 7.39
C VAL A 588 -4.21 15.25 6.41
N ILE A 589 -4.79 15.45 5.22
CA ILE A 589 -4.25 16.34 4.20
C ILE A 589 -4.24 17.79 4.70
N ALA A 590 -5.34 18.26 5.30
CA ALA A 590 -5.44 19.62 5.82
C ALA A 590 -4.40 19.89 6.92
N ALA A 591 -4.19 18.94 7.84
CA ALA A 591 -3.13 19.04 8.86
C ALA A 591 -1.73 19.09 8.22
N ALA A 592 -1.48 18.28 7.19
CA ALA A 592 -0.21 18.33 6.44
C ALA A 592 -0.02 19.65 5.70
N VAL A 593 -1.07 20.24 5.15
CA VAL A 593 -1.06 21.58 4.51
C VAL A 593 -0.70 22.64 5.54
N VAL A 594 -1.38 22.68 6.71
CA VAL A 594 -1.12 23.65 7.78
C VAL A 594 0.35 23.63 8.21
N LEU A 595 0.94 22.45 8.38
CA LEU A 595 2.36 22.32 8.73
C LEU A 595 3.31 22.83 7.64
N GLN A 596 2.90 22.81 6.38
CA GLN A 596 3.70 23.23 5.23
C GLN A 596 3.49 24.72 4.84
N LEU A 597 2.44 25.37 5.37
CA LEU A 597 2.19 26.79 5.14
C LEU A 597 3.33 27.66 5.70
N ASP A 598 3.65 28.72 4.99
CA ASP A 598 4.56 29.74 5.50
C ASP A 598 4.02 30.37 6.79
N PRO A 599 4.87 30.70 7.77
CA PRO A 599 4.44 31.31 9.02
C PRO A 599 3.57 32.56 8.84
N ALA A 600 3.79 33.33 7.78
CA ALA A 600 3.00 34.52 7.46
C ALA A 600 1.54 34.21 7.03
N ALA A 601 1.28 33.02 6.48
CA ALA A 601 -0.06 32.61 6.05
C ALA A 601 -0.90 32.00 7.19
N ARG A 602 -0.27 31.50 8.24
CA ARG A 602 -0.93 30.80 9.36
C ARG A 602 -1.95 31.65 10.12
N PRO A 603 -1.70 32.96 10.43
CA PRO A 603 -2.67 33.79 11.12
C PRO A 603 -4.00 33.96 10.39
N SER A 604 -4.01 33.89 9.06
CA SER A 604 -5.22 33.97 8.22
C SER A 604 -5.80 32.60 7.85
N THR A 605 -5.27 31.50 8.41
CA THR A 605 -5.76 30.14 8.20
C THR A 605 -6.48 29.64 9.44
N ARG A 606 -7.52 28.84 9.25
CA ARG A 606 -8.26 28.13 10.31
C ARG A 606 -8.44 26.67 9.88
N LEU A 607 -8.57 25.76 10.84
CA LEU A 607 -8.75 24.33 10.56
C LEU A 607 -10.03 23.81 11.20
N LEU A 608 -10.89 23.19 10.39
CA LEU A 608 -12.06 22.45 10.83
C LEU A 608 -11.92 21.01 10.33
N THR A 609 -11.76 20.07 11.24
CA THR A 609 -11.71 18.65 10.89
C THR A 609 -12.97 17.94 11.37
N HIS A 610 -13.43 16.95 10.61
CA HIS A 610 -14.59 16.16 10.99
C HIS A 610 -14.47 14.73 10.43
N GLY A 611 -14.96 13.76 11.21
CA GLY A 611 -14.71 12.35 10.89
C GLY A 611 -13.22 12.02 10.77
N SER A 612 -12.38 12.66 11.57
CA SER A 612 -10.93 12.66 11.42
C SER A 612 -10.27 11.37 11.90
N PRO A 613 -9.49 10.65 11.06
CA PRO A 613 -8.71 9.48 11.45
C PRO A 613 -7.35 9.82 12.10
N LEU A 614 -7.02 11.10 12.29
CA LEU A 614 -5.69 11.58 12.70
C LEU A 614 -5.15 10.84 13.92
N ARG A 615 -5.89 10.77 15.03
CA ARG A 615 -5.44 10.07 16.24
C ARG A 615 -5.76 8.59 16.20
N ARG A 616 -6.97 8.24 15.76
CA ARG A 616 -7.48 6.87 15.78
C ARG A 616 -6.71 5.90 14.90
N LEU A 617 -6.25 6.36 13.73
CA LEU A 617 -5.50 5.56 12.76
C LEU A 617 -4.09 6.10 12.54
N TYR A 618 -3.94 7.39 12.17
CA TYR A 618 -2.65 7.91 11.73
C TYR A 618 -1.61 7.97 12.86
N ALA A 619 -1.96 8.48 14.03
CA ALA A 619 -1.03 8.53 15.16
C ALA A 619 -0.64 7.13 15.66
N ARG A 620 -1.52 6.14 15.54
CA ARG A 620 -1.26 4.76 15.97
C ARG A 620 -0.31 4.01 15.03
N TYR A 621 -0.53 4.15 13.70
CA TYR A 621 0.22 3.41 12.69
C TYR A 621 1.43 4.18 12.16
N PHE A 622 1.42 5.50 12.25
CA PHE A 622 2.48 6.40 11.77
C PHE A 622 2.92 7.37 12.89
N PRO A 623 3.34 6.85 14.05
CA PRO A 623 3.56 7.67 15.25
C PRO A 623 4.67 8.71 15.07
N THR A 624 5.55 8.53 14.10
CA THR A 624 6.63 9.48 13.79
C THR A 624 6.14 10.75 13.08
N TYR A 625 5.02 10.62 12.36
CA TYR A 625 4.49 11.70 11.51
C TYR A 625 3.28 12.41 12.12
N PHE A 626 2.53 11.73 12.99
CA PHE A 626 1.30 12.20 13.61
C PHE A 626 1.28 11.96 15.13
N ASP A 627 2.45 12.05 15.78
CA ASP A 627 2.51 11.97 17.24
C ASP A 627 1.82 13.16 17.92
N THR A 628 1.68 13.10 19.22
CA THR A 628 1.06 14.19 20.02
C THR A 628 1.80 15.51 19.85
N THR A 629 3.12 15.48 19.65
CA THR A 629 3.93 16.68 19.41
C THR A 629 3.56 17.32 18.08
N THR A 630 3.48 16.52 17.02
CA THR A 630 3.08 16.99 15.68
C THR A 630 1.66 17.56 15.67
N LEU A 631 0.69 16.87 16.34
CA LEU A 631 -0.68 17.37 16.43
C LEU A 631 -0.76 18.68 17.22
N ARG A 632 0.03 18.81 18.29
CA ARG A 632 0.14 20.06 19.07
C ARG A 632 0.76 21.19 18.24
N GLU A 633 1.71 20.90 17.35
CA GLU A 633 2.23 21.92 16.42
C GLU A 633 1.20 22.38 15.39
N VAL A 634 0.28 21.51 14.95
CA VAL A 634 -0.87 21.92 14.11
C VAL A 634 -1.77 22.89 14.90
N GLN A 635 -2.07 22.60 16.18
CA GLN A 635 -2.86 23.45 17.05
C GLN A 635 -2.20 24.83 17.28
N ASN A 636 -0.87 24.84 17.51
CA ASN A 636 -0.12 26.08 17.68
C ASN A 636 -0.04 26.91 16.39
N ALA A 637 -0.16 26.27 15.24
CA ALA A 637 -0.04 26.93 13.94
C ALA A 637 -1.33 27.66 13.53
N THR A 638 -2.51 27.20 13.97
CA THR A 638 -3.80 27.75 13.58
C THR A 638 -4.91 27.34 14.55
N PRO A 639 -5.95 28.19 14.80
CA PRO A 639 -7.15 27.76 15.49
C PRO A 639 -7.78 26.56 14.83
N TRP A 640 -8.14 25.55 15.65
CA TRP A 640 -8.60 24.25 15.16
C TRP A 640 -9.80 23.75 15.96
N ASN A 641 -10.86 23.32 15.27
CA ASN A 641 -11.97 22.55 15.83
C ASN A 641 -12.07 21.17 15.16
N ASN A 642 -12.38 20.13 15.94
CA ASN A 642 -12.56 18.77 15.44
C ASN A 642 -13.93 18.21 15.86
N LEU A 643 -14.73 17.80 14.87
CA LEU A 643 -16.03 17.18 15.11
C LEU A 643 -15.95 15.66 14.94
N TYR A 644 -16.51 14.90 15.87
CA TYR A 644 -16.54 13.45 15.77
C TYR A 644 -17.84 12.86 16.30
N ARG A 645 -18.26 11.71 15.76
CA ARG A 645 -19.35 10.88 16.26
C ARG A 645 -18.82 9.57 16.82
N ASN A 646 -19.46 9.06 17.85
CA ASN A 646 -19.12 7.72 18.38
C ASN A 646 -19.56 6.57 17.46
N SER A 647 -20.54 6.82 16.58
CA SER A 647 -20.96 5.90 15.51
C SER A 647 -20.02 5.89 14.29
N ASP A 648 -19.03 6.80 14.25
CA ASP A 648 -18.06 6.88 13.15
C ASP A 648 -16.98 5.79 13.31
N PRO A 649 -16.86 4.83 12.36
CA PRO A 649 -15.84 3.78 12.45
C PRO A 649 -14.43 4.26 12.10
N ILE A 650 -14.26 5.43 11.49
CA ILE A 650 -12.98 5.96 10.99
C ILE A 650 -12.54 7.17 11.81
N GLY A 651 -13.43 8.14 11.99
CA GLY A 651 -13.18 9.35 12.74
C GLY A 651 -13.20 9.13 14.25
N GLY A 652 -12.61 10.06 14.96
CA GLY A 652 -12.59 10.05 16.42
C GLY A 652 -12.04 11.34 17.01
N PRO A 653 -11.94 11.42 18.35
CA PRO A 653 -11.31 12.54 19.03
C PRO A 653 -9.84 12.65 18.64
N VAL A 654 -9.34 13.90 18.60
CA VAL A 654 -7.94 14.23 18.26
C VAL A 654 -7.22 14.80 19.48
N ALA A 655 -7.78 15.82 20.13
CA ALA A 655 -7.25 16.42 21.36
C ALA A 655 -8.40 17.10 22.14
N THR A 656 -8.36 17.00 23.46
CA THR A 656 -9.48 17.36 24.37
C THR A 656 -9.94 18.81 24.27
N ASP A 657 -9.04 19.71 23.88
CA ASP A 657 -9.28 21.17 23.81
C ASP A 657 -9.88 21.62 22.46
N ILE A 658 -9.90 20.76 21.44
CA ILE A 658 -10.44 21.05 20.12
C ILE A 658 -11.61 20.13 19.74
N ASP A 659 -11.83 19.07 20.52
CA ASP A 659 -12.79 18.01 20.19
C ASP A 659 -14.21 18.40 20.63
N GLN A 660 -15.15 18.28 19.68
CA GLN A 660 -16.57 18.40 19.92
C GLN A 660 -17.26 17.10 19.48
N ALA A 661 -17.88 16.41 20.43
CA ALA A 661 -18.69 15.24 20.14
C ALA A 661 -20.03 15.66 19.54
N VAL A 662 -20.35 15.13 18.37
CA VAL A 662 -21.63 15.33 17.69
C VAL A 662 -22.50 14.10 17.92
N TRP A 663 -23.70 14.28 18.40
CA TRP A 663 -24.64 13.20 18.60
C TRP A 663 -25.27 12.77 17.27
N ASP A 664 -25.56 11.48 17.14
CA ASP A 664 -26.33 11.00 15.99
C ASP A 664 -27.75 11.58 16.04
N PRO A 665 -28.29 12.13 14.93
CA PRO A 665 -29.58 12.77 14.93
C PRO A 665 -30.73 11.86 15.38
N VAL A 666 -31.60 12.36 16.24
CA VAL A 666 -32.73 11.61 16.83
C VAL A 666 -33.93 11.48 15.85
N SER A 667 -34.00 12.37 14.87
CA SER A 667 -35.11 12.41 13.92
C SER A 667 -34.69 12.32 12.48
N PRO A 668 -34.62 11.13 11.97
CA PRO A 668 -35.08 10.90 10.63
C PRO A 668 -36.25 9.90 10.63
N PRO A 669 -36.94 9.69 9.49
CA PRO A 669 -37.84 8.55 9.37
C PRO A 669 -37.24 7.27 9.92
N PRO A 670 -38.04 6.36 10.50
CA PRO A 670 -37.56 5.14 11.15
C PRO A 670 -36.53 4.29 10.31
N ASP A 671 -36.55 4.50 8.99
CA ASP A 671 -35.71 3.77 8.01
C ASP A 671 -34.45 4.50 7.59
N SER A 672 -34.17 5.70 8.09
CA SER A 672 -32.93 6.42 7.74
C SER A 672 -31.69 5.77 8.39
N PRO A 673 -30.61 5.55 7.64
CA PRO A 673 -29.39 5.00 8.21
C PRO A 673 -28.77 5.97 9.22
N ILE A 674 -28.09 5.43 10.25
CA ILE A 674 -27.25 6.23 11.14
C ILE A 674 -26.16 6.88 10.29
N ARG A 675 -25.93 8.20 10.43
CA ARG A 675 -24.99 8.96 9.60
C ARG A 675 -23.55 8.49 9.75
N GLY A 676 -23.12 8.18 10.97
CA GLY A 676 -21.80 7.64 11.23
C GLY A 676 -20.69 8.53 10.69
N HIS A 677 -19.98 8.04 9.66
CA HIS A 677 -18.84 8.73 9.04
C HIS A 677 -19.22 9.82 8.02
N ILE A 678 -20.45 9.87 7.58
CA ILE A 678 -20.90 10.78 6.50
C ILE A 678 -21.73 11.95 7.03
N ASP A 679 -22.00 12.93 6.17
CA ASP A 679 -22.96 14.01 6.37
C ASP A 679 -22.71 14.94 7.57
N TYR A 680 -21.44 15.13 7.98
CA TYR A 680 -21.10 16.17 8.96
C TYR A 680 -21.46 17.58 8.48
N TYR A 681 -21.33 17.86 7.18
CA TYR A 681 -21.61 19.17 6.58
C TYR A 681 -23.06 19.68 6.75
N VAL A 682 -24.00 18.79 7.04
CA VAL A 682 -25.41 19.15 7.21
C VAL A 682 -25.82 19.32 8.68
N ASP A 683 -24.92 19.02 9.62
CA ASP A 683 -25.19 19.21 11.05
C ASP A 683 -25.11 20.69 11.45
N ASP A 684 -25.95 21.10 12.39
CA ASP A 684 -25.88 22.46 12.96
C ASP A 684 -24.58 22.69 13.75
N ASP A 685 -24.06 21.62 14.38
CA ASP A 685 -22.74 21.63 15.05
C ASP A 685 -21.62 22.01 14.07
N TYR A 686 -21.69 21.56 12.82
CA TYR A 686 -20.72 21.95 11.80
C TYR A 686 -20.75 23.45 11.51
N ARG A 687 -21.95 24.04 11.36
CA ARG A 687 -22.10 25.47 11.12
C ARG A 687 -21.62 26.29 12.33
N THR A 688 -21.94 25.83 13.53
CA THR A 688 -21.52 26.45 14.79
C THR A 688 -20.00 26.46 14.90
N ALA A 689 -19.36 25.30 14.68
CA ALA A 689 -17.91 25.17 14.70
C ALA A 689 -17.22 25.99 13.58
N LEU A 690 -17.81 26.06 12.39
CA LEU A 690 -17.31 26.90 11.30
C LEU A 690 -17.35 28.38 11.64
N ASN A 691 -18.46 28.87 12.21
CA ASN A 691 -18.64 30.26 12.57
C ASN A 691 -17.72 30.66 13.74
N SER A 692 -17.56 29.80 14.76
CA SER A 692 -16.70 30.09 15.93
C SER A 692 -15.23 30.31 15.54
N LEU A 693 -14.74 29.67 14.46
CA LEU A 693 -13.37 29.87 13.96
C LEU A 693 -13.16 31.23 13.28
N THR A 694 -14.19 31.95 12.91
CA THR A 694 -14.12 33.21 12.16
C THR A 694 -14.65 34.41 12.94
N THR A 695 -15.23 34.17 14.11
CA THR A 695 -15.59 35.24 15.06
C THR A 695 -14.33 35.75 15.71
N PRO A 696 -14.11 37.08 15.78
CA PRO A 696 -12.91 37.69 16.36
C PRO A 696 -12.69 37.30 17.82
#